data_7d533a977dad6f92f88f5de919605859
#
_entry.id   7d533a977dad6f92f88f5de919605859
#
_cell.length_a   1.000
_cell.length_b   1.000
_cell.length_c   1.000
_cell.angle_alpha   90.00
_cell.angle_beta   90.00
_cell.angle_gamma   90.00
#
_symmetry.space_group_name_H-M   'P 1'
#
loop_
_entity.id
_entity.type
_entity.pdbx_description
1 polymer ?
#
loop_
_entity_poly.entity_id
_entity_poly.type
_entity_poly.pdbx_seq_one_letter_code
_entity_poly.pdbx_strand_id
1 'polypeptide(L)'
;MGKTSILLMTMLILLASAAAVAVEIPNSDFESETIAWTLPDGFSIKPLEGLNSSRALYVKRSSQEETKGWASQPVTLEPGKSYRVSCYAKANITEKGKYKVGASFILSFYDGKRKLDQIYNDGLITSSDGKWVRLEREFTVPLEQKQCILDVGLYNGFLGEAWFDDLHIELDDQYFVYVAAPGNRLLYLDEPQLRVVAVRTGGEIAPGTVAKMDIVGQDFSLSVTEELQDRTATLKFNGLHLGPAEALLSLLAPDGKTILAQEKFQMNIVESANRQGSHIDIHGRLLVDGKPFMPLGFYIGQLNKDDIDMISDAGFNTVLPYASMYLRFNYGAPGNPAELRKTLEVMDYCQQKGLRLVFSIANVWEEGRYAIRDWYGTKGPDEVVKAAIKAFGKHPAMLAWYIYDEPPASKRETLIGRRALVNENDPDHVTFLVSMHFNELYNFASGSDVGGVDPYPIANRIQDMYQVRRAAVASGKLHKPFWGVPQIFNQAYYTKTTEENHHMMWHEIHRDPSEEEIRSMCFRLAQSGARGFIFYYWSCIKDTENRSKDPEYFPRNFAKMKKIAATMKTLEPYLLSVSETVEVPLAKVSGKVLATKHYDDNQNPCILITAEGPGPAEAVLQLEGNYRSLFNRTECHDGEYHFQGENISSDMLVLQGE
;
A
#
# COMPACT_ATOMS: atom_id res chain seq x y z
N MET A 1 50.97 -15.65 4.98
CA MET A 1 51.19 -14.47 4.12
C MET A 1 50.61 -14.80 2.75
N GLY A 2 49.54 -14.15 2.38
CA GLY A 2 48.86 -14.34 1.09
C GLY A 2 47.61 -13.47 1.10
N LYS A 3 47.74 -12.15 0.89
CA LYS A 3 46.60 -11.22 0.72
C LYS A 3 46.08 -11.41 -0.70
N THR A 4 44.89 -11.98 -0.81
CA THR A 4 44.11 -11.99 -2.06
C THR A 4 43.23 -10.75 -2.07
N SER A 5 43.64 -9.75 -2.88
CA SER A 5 42.86 -8.56 -3.17
C SER A 5 41.66 -8.95 -4.05
N ILE A 6 40.45 -8.81 -3.53
CA ILE A 6 39.24 -8.92 -4.33
C ILE A 6 39.07 -7.58 -5.05
N LEU A 7 39.26 -7.64 -6.37
CA LEU A 7 39.02 -6.52 -7.30
C LEU A 7 37.48 -6.33 -7.40
N LEU A 8 36.96 -5.24 -6.84
CA LEU A 8 35.59 -4.80 -7.05
C LEU A 8 35.48 -4.30 -8.50
N MET A 9 34.97 -5.13 -9.37
CA MET A 9 34.63 -4.76 -10.75
C MET A 9 33.21 -4.17 -10.75
N THR A 10 33.11 -2.86 -10.64
CA THR A 10 31.87 -2.11 -10.83
C THR A 10 31.51 -2.21 -12.31
N MET A 11 30.61 -3.13 -12.64
CA MET A 11 30.07 -3.27 -13.98
C MET A 11 29.00 -2.18 -14.18
N LEU A 12 29.33 -1.13 -14.90
CA LEU A 12 28.39 -0.11 -15.36
C LEU A 12 27.44 -0.79 -16.36
N ILE A 13 26.23 -1.07 -15.95
CA ILE A 13 25.18 -1.56 -16.86
C ILE A 13 24.70 -0.35 -17.66
N LEU A 14 25.12 -0.26 -18.92
CA LEU A 14 24.49 0.62 -19.90
C LEU A 14 23.09 0.03 -20.19
N LEU A 15 22.07 0.51 -19.46
CA LEU A 15 20.68 0.35 -19.88
C LEU A 15 20.53 1.14 -21.18
N ALA A 16 20.22 0.47 -22.26
CA ALA A 16 19.80 1.12 -23.50
C ALA A 16 18.49 1.86 -23.19
N SER A 17 18.56 3.16 -22.95
CA SER A 17 17.36 3.99 -22.84
C SER A 17 16.69 4.01 -24.21
N ALA A 18 15.55 3.36 -24.37
CA ALA A 18 14.64 3.71 -25.44
C ALA A 18 14.37 5.21 -25.34
N ALA A 19 14.34 5.92 -26.45
CA ALA A 19 14.05 7.35 -26.43
C ALA A 19 12.70 7.54 -25.74
N ALA A 20 12.69 8.31 -24.64
CA ALA A 20 11.49 8.57 -23.87
C ALA A 20 10.43 9.16 -24.81
N VAL A 21 9.23 8.59 -24.83
CA VAL A 21 8.11 9.12 -25.63
C VAL A 21 7.56 10.32 -24.87
N ALA A 22 7.88 11.52 -25.38
CA ALA A 22 7.38 12.76 -24.79
C ALA A 22 5.90 12.95 -25.09
N VAL A 23 5.16 13.39 -24.08
CA VAL A 23 3.76 13.84 -24.22
C VAL A 23 3.75 15.28 -24.71
N GLU A 24 2.96 15.56 -25.74
CA GLU A 24 2.83 16.93 -26.24
C GLU A 24 2.09 17.80 -25.21
N ILE A 25 2.76 18.83 -24.74
CA ILE A 25 2.19 19.91 -23.88
C ILE A 25 2.32 21.21 -24.68
N PRO A 26 1.23 21.72 -25.26
CA PRO A 26 1.29 22.94 -26.06
C PRO A 26 1.87 24.12 -25.26
N ASN A 27 2.87 24.79 -25.84
CA ASN A 27 3.56 25.95 -25.23
C ASN A 27 4.11 25.65 -23.81
N SER A 28 4.76 24.48 -23.66
CA SER A 28 5.33 24.04 -22.39
C SER A 28 6.59 24.82 -21.99
N ASP A 29 7.25 25.44 -22.95
CA ASP A 29 8.43 26.30 -22.82
C ASP A 29 8.06 27.81 -22.75
N PHE A 30 6.76 28.14 -22.84
CA PHE A 30 6.21 29.51 -22.81
C PHE A 30 6.75 30.46 -23.89
N GLU A 31 7.45 29.97 -24.91
CA GLU A 31 8.04 30.79 -25.96
C GLU A 31 7.01 31.34 -26.97
N SER A 32 5.84 30.70 -27.08
CA SER A 32 4.75 31.16 -27.94
C SER A 32 3.84 32.18 -27.25
N GLU A 33 3.48 33.24 -27.96
CA GLU A 33 2.47 34.18 -27.50
C GLU A 33 1.04 33.61 -27.60
N THR A 34 0.86 32.52 -28.34
CA THR A 34 -0.45 31.84 -28.43
C THR A 34 -0.70 31.10 -27.14
N ILE A 35 -1.66 31.53 -26.38
CA ILE A 35 -1.95 31.03 -25.05
C ILE A 35 -2.68 29.69 -25.19
N ALA A 36 -1.98 28.60 -24.98
CA ALA A 36 -2.58 27.27 -24.79
C ALA A 36 -3.03 27.06 -23.33
N TRP A 37 -2.65 27.96 -22.45
CA TRP A 37 -2.93 27.94 -21.03
C TRP A 37 -4.10 28.81 -20.63
N THR A 38 -4.97 28.34 -19.75
CA THR A 38 -5.93 29.17 -19.03
C THR A 38 -5.18 29.90 -17.93
N LEU A 39 -5.03 31.21 -18.05
CA LEU A 39 -4.31 32.05 -17.10
C LEU A 39 -5.31 32.91 -16.29
N PRO A 40 -5.45 32.64 -14.97
CA PRO A 40 -6.20 33.51 -14.06
C PRO A 40 -5.49 34.87 -13.85
N ASP A 41 -6.16 35.80 -13.19
CA ASP A 41 -5.57 37.06 -12.76
C ASP A 41 -4.30 36.81 -11.93
N GLY A 42 -3.28 37.65 -12.07
CA GLY A 42 -1.99 37.53 -11.43
C GLY A 42 -0.99 36.63 -12.18
N PHE A 43 -1.41 36.00 -13.27
CA PHE A 43 -0.50 35.24 -14.15
C PHE A 43 -0.17 36.05 -15.42
N SER A 44 1.06 35.87 -15.92
CA SER A 44 1.50 36.45 -17.20
C SER A 44 2.72 35.66 -17.72
N ILE A 45 2.98 35.77 -19.02
CA ILE A 45 4.25 35.30 -19.62
C ILE A 45 5.23 36.49 -19.65
N LYS A 46 6.40 36.30 -19.03
CA LYS A 46 7.46 37.31 -18.93
C LYS A 46 8.58 37.02 -19.90
N PRO A 47 8.95 37.96 -20.78
CA PRO A 47 10.12 37.83 -21.66
C PRO A 47 11.41 37.98 -20.86
N LEU A 48 12.45 37.24 -21.24
CA LEU A 48 13.81 37.32 -20.69
C LEU A 48 13.93 36.97 -19.19
N GLU A 49 12.87 36.44 -18.57
CA GLU A 49 12.86 36.05 -17.17
C GLU A 49 12.87 34.52 -16.98
N GLY A 50 12.86 33.76 -18.09
CA GLY A 50 12.89 32.29 -18.11
C GLY A 50 14.29 31.70 -17.97
N LEU A 51 14.37 30.38 -18.10
CA LEU A 51 15.63 29.63 -18.11
C LEU A 51 16.48 30.05 -19.33
N ASN A 52 17.76 30.35 -19.10
CA ASN A 52 18.65 30.86 -20.15
C ASN A 52 18.16 32.13 -20.87
N SER A 53 17.46 33.00 -20.16
CA SER A 53 16.86 34.24 -20.69
C SER A 53 15.75 34.02 -21.72
N SER A 54 15.08 32.89 -21.69
CA SER A 54 13.87 32.57 -22.42
C SER A 54 12.64 33.31 -21.82
N ARG A 55 11.44 32.97 -22.26
CA ARG A 55 10.20 33.41 -21.62
C ARG A 55 9.87 32.46 -20.45
N ALA A 56 9.10 32.94 -19.48
CA ALA A 56 8.60 32.13 -18.36
C ALA A 56 7.16 32.45 -18.02
N LEU A 57 6.43 31.47 -17.55
CA LEU A 57 5.16 31.68 -16.85
C LEU A 57 5.45 32.31 -15.49
N TYR A 58 4.86 33.45 -15.22
CA TYR A 58 5.00 34.21 -13.97
C TYR A 58 3.68 34.29 -13.23
N VAL A 59 3.73 34.16 -11.93
CA VAL A 59 2.61 34.39 -11.02
C VAL A 59 3.04 35.25 -9.85
N LYS A 60 2.15 36.20 -9.48
CA LYS A 60 2.28 37.04 -8.28
C LYS A 60 1.01 36.95 -7.45
N ARG A 61 1.16 36.81 -6.12
CA ARG A 61 0.10 36.92 -5.14
C ARG A 61 0.55 37.84 -4.01
N SER A 62 -0.19 38.90 -3.79
CA SER A 62 0.13 39.94 -2.81
C SER A 62 -0.78 39.90 -1.58
N SER A 63 -1.93 39.21 -1.65
CA SER A 63 -2.86 39.05 -0.54
C SER A 63 -3.56 37.68 -0.58
N GLN A 64 -4.16 37.28 0.55
CA GLN A 64 -4.94 36.03 0.67
C GLN A 64 -6.28 36.11 -0.09
N GLU A 65 -6.73 37.33 -0.42
CA GLU A 65 -7.96 37.56 -1.18
C GLU A 65 -7.74 37.48 -2.68
N GLU A 66 -6.50 37.65 -3.14
CA GLU A 66 -6.13 37.49 -4.53
C GLU A 66 -6.33 36.06 -5.00
N THR A 67 -6.65 35.91 -6.25
CA THR A 67 -7.12 34.70 -6.90
C THR A 67 -6.43 33.42 -6.47
N LYS A 68 -7.23 32.44 -6.12
CA LYS A 68 -6.82 31.04 -5.84
C LYS A 68 -6.65 30.21 -7.12
N GLY A 69 -6.42 30.86 -8.26
CA GLY A 69 -6.31 30.21 -9.56
C GLY A 69 -4.96 29.56 -9.81
N TRP A 70 -4.95 28.68 -10.79
CA TRP A 70 -3.77 28.01 -11.35
C TRP A 70 -3.71 28.28 -12.85
N ALA A 71 -2.51 28.43 -13.39
CA ALA A 71 -2.33 28.30 -14.83
C ALA A 71 -2.60 26.86 -15.22
N SER A 72 -3.60 26.61 -16.06
CA SER A 72 -4.12 25.26 -16.29
C SER A 72 -4.21 24.92 -17.76
N GLN A 73 -3.91 23.66 -18.11
CA GLN A 73 -4.29 23.09 -19.40
C GLN A 73 -4.59 21.59 -19.30
N PRO A 74 -5.46 21.03 -20.18
CA PRO A 74 -5.66 19.61 -20.28
C PRO A 74 -4.44 18.93 -20.91
N VAL A 75 -4.10 17.73 -20.42
CA VAL A 75 -3.08 16.87 -21.01
C VAL A 75 -3.65 15.49 -21.26
N THR A 76 -3.20 14.83 -22.34
CA THR A 76 -3.67 13.50 -22.71
C THR A 76 -2.67 12.47 -22.25
N LEU A 77 -3.08 11.60 -21.33
CA LEU A 77 -2.27 10.51 -20.77
C LEU A 77 -3.04 9.21 -20.87
N GLU A 78 -2.32 8.10 -21.09
CA GLU A 78 -2.94 6.78 -21.19
C GLU A 78 -3.16 6.18 -19.79
N PRO A 79 -4.41 5.73 -19.47
CA PRO A 79 -4.69 5.07 -18.20
C PRO A 79 -3.81 3.86 -17.93
N GLY A 80 -3.33 3.72 -16.69
CA GLY A 80 -2.53 2.60 -16.23
C GLY A 80 -1.02 2.68 -16.59
N LYS A 81 -0.61 3.63 -17.41
CA LYS A 81 0.81 3.86 -17.71
C LYS A 81 1.45 4.83 -16.71
N SER A 82 2.75 4.69 -16.52
CA SER A 82 3.54 5.59 -15.68
C SER A 82 4.24 6.65 -16.51
N TYR A 83 4.35 7.83 -15.92
CA TYR A 83 4.97 8.99 -16.55
C TYR A 83 5.85 9.71 -15.53
N ARG A 84 6.79 10.47 -16.04
CA ARG A 84 7.57 11.46 -15.29
C ARG A 84 7.16 12.85 -15.77
N VAL A 85 6.74 13.71 -14.84
CA VAL A 85 6.54 15.14 -15.09
C VAL A 85 7.68 15.92 -14.48
N SER A 86 8.19 16.91 -15.18
CA SER A 86 9.19 17.85 -14.67
C SER A 86 8.98 19.26 -15.19
N CYS A 87 9.47 20.24 -14.43
CA CYS A 87 9.60 21.64 -14.87
C CYS A 87 10.73 22.32 -14.09
N TYR A 88 11.17 23.48 -14.57
CA TYR A 88 11.99 24.36 -13.76
C TYR A 88 11.12 25.41 -13.09
N ALA A 89 11.40 25.70 -11.83
CA ALA A 89 10.73 26.74 -11.08
C ALA A 89 11.71 27.61 -10.30
N LYS A 90 11.36 28.89 -10.16
CA LYS A 90 12.06 29.86 -9.33
C LYS A 90 11.02 30.59 -8.49
N ALA A 91 11.28 30.81 -7.21
CA ALA A 91 10.30 31.42 -6.32
C ALA A 91 10.92 32.36 -5.29
N ASN A 92 10.14 33.40 -4.95
CA ASN A 92 10.40 34.32 -3.86
C ASN A 92 9.12 34.43 -3.02
N ILE A 93 9.04 33.62 -1.95
CA ILE A 93 7.86 33.52 -1.10
C ILE A 93 8.00 34.48 0.09
N THR A 94 7.05 35.40 0.22
CA THR A 94 6.99 36.41 1.28
C THR A 94 6.18 35.93 2.49
N GLU A 95 5.16 35.08 2.26
CA GLU A 95 4.35 34.47 3.32
C GLU A 95 4.08 33.01 3.00
N LYS A 96 4.27 32.12 3.97
CA LYS A 96 4.04 30.67 3.82
C LYS A 96 2.62 30.29 4.18
N GLY A 97 1.99 29.50 3.33
CA GLY A 97 0.69 28.89 3.60
C GLY A 97 0.78 27.78 4.66
N LYS A 98 -0.39 27.24 5.00
CA LYS A 98 -0.53 26.16 6.00
C LYS A 98 0.19 24.87 5.61
N TYR A 99 0.27 24.59 4.32
CA TYR A 99 0.89 23.37 3.78
C TYR A 99 2.35 23.61 3.41
N LYS A 100 3.15 22.55 3.38
CA LYS A 100 4.59 22.65 3.04
C LYS A 100 4.86 22.63 1.52
N VAL A 101 3.98 23.20 0.71
CA VAL A 101 4.11 23.31 -0.75
C VAL A 101 4.17 24.78 -1.09
N GLY A 102 5.03 25.24 -1.97
CA GLY A 102 5.14 26.64 -2.38
C GLY A 102 4.80 26.79 -3.86
N ALA A 103 5.82 27.04 -4.68
CA ALA A 103 5.72 26.95 -6.13
C ALA A 103 5.60 25.46 -6.52
N SER A 104 4.59 25.13 -7.33
CA SER A 104 4.23 23.73 -7.58
C SER A 104 3.59 23.55 -8.95
N PHE A 105 3.72 22.35 -9.50
CA PHE A 105 2.76 21.79 -10.45
C PHE A 105 1.82 20.80 -9.76
N ILE A 106 0.65 20.60 -10.33
CA ILE A 106 -0.35 19.63 -9.89
C ILE A 106 -0.92 18.91 -11.10
N LEU A 107 -0.96 17.60 -11.07
CA LEU A 107 -1.72 16.78 -12.02
C LEU A 107 -2.99 16.29 -11.32
N SER A 108 -4.14 16.63 -11.87
CA SER A 108 -5.45 16.21 -11.33
C SER A 108 -6.14 15.29 -12.33
N PHE A 109 -6.52 14.10 -11.88
CA PHE A 109 -7.17 13.07 -12.70
C PHE A 109 -8.66 12.98 -12.39
N TYR A 110 -9.49 12.89 -13.43
CA TYR A 110 -10.95 12.83 -13.29
C TYR A 110 -11.58 11.68 -14.09
N ASP A 111 -12.65 11.12 -13.54
CA ASP A 111 -13.65 10.30 -14.24
C ASP A 111 -14.94 11.14 -14.33
N GLY A 112 -15.08 11.93 -15.38
CA GLY A 112 -16.13 12.93 -15.47
C GLY A 112 -16.02 14.00 -14.38
N LYS A 113 -17.02 14.07 -13.47
CA LYS A 113 -17.02 15.07 -12.37
C LYS A 113 -16.24 14.60 -11.11
N ARG A 114 -15.92 13.31 -11.01
CA ARG A 114 -15.20 12.78 -9.86
C ARG A 114 -13.71 13.00 -10.04
N LYS A 115 -13.08 13.62 -9.04
CA LYS A 115 -11.63 13.62 -8.92
C LYS A 115 -11.17 12.24 -8.42
N LEU A 116 -10.32 11.57 -9.20
CA LEU A 116 -9.80 10.24 -8.89
C LEU A 116 -8.53 10.31 -8.06
N ASP A 117 -7.62 11.22 -8.43
CA ASP A 117 -6.33 11.38 -7.79
C ASP A 117 -5.75 12.77 -8.06
N GLN A 118 -4.71 13.12 -7.31
CA GLN A 118 -3.99 14.37 -7.49
C GLN A 118 -2.51 14.17 -7.11
N ILE A 119 -1.62 14.52 -8.02
CA ILE A 119 -0.18 14.36 -7.88
C ILE A 119 0.47 15.74 -7.78
N TYR A 120 1.39 15.89 -6.85
CA TYR A 120 2.19 17.10 -6.61
C TYR A 120 3.65 16.79 -6.91
N ASN A 121 4.44 17.83 -7.20
CA ASN A 121 5.89 17.69 -7.34
C ASN A 121 6.55 17.15 -6.05
N ASP A 122 7.62 16.40 -6.24
CA ASP A 122 8.51 16.03 -5.15
C ASP A 122 9.37 17.24 -4.74
N GLY A 123 9.38 17.53 -3.45
CA GLY A 123 10.13 18.66 -2.89
C GLY A 123 9.32 19.95 -2.76
N LEU A 124 9.89 20.87 -1.99
CA LEU A 124 9.24 22.10 -1.57
C LEU A 124 10.05 23.29 -2.07
N ILE A 125 9.50 24.07 -3.01
CA ILE A 125 10.06 25.39 -3.27
C ILE A 125 9.30 26.43 -2.48
N THR A 126 9.88 26.87 -1.37
CA THR A 126 9.39 28.04 -0.63
C THR A 126 10.11 29.32 -1.02
N SER A 127 11.41 29.27 -1.31
CA SER A 127 12.19 30.33 -1.92
C SER A 127 13.45 29.69 -2.53
N SER A 128 13.93 30.22 -3.64
CA SER A 128 15.06 29.64 -4.40
C SER A 128 16.28 30.56 -4.52
N ASP A 129 16.27 31.70 -3.82
CA ASP A 129 17.33 32.74 -3.90
C ASP A 129 17.64 33.17 -5.34
N GLY A 130 16.61 33.29 -6.15
CA GLY A 130 16.71 33.65 -7.57
C GLY A 130 17.24 32.53 -8.49
N LYS A 131 17.49 31.33 -7.97
CA LYS A 131 17.98 30.19 -8.77
C LYS A 131 16.82 29.37 -9.32
N TRP A 132 17.01 28.82 -10.51
CA TRP A 132 16.11 27.81 -11.06
C TRP A 132 16.33 26.46 -10.37
N VAL A 133 15.24 25.81 -9.96
CA VAL A 133 15.23 24.49 -9.33
C VAL A 133 14.37 23.59 -10.18
N ARG A 134 14.85 22.39 -10.50
CA ARG A 134 14.05 21.38 -11.19
C ARG A 134 13.09 20.73 -10.19
N LEU A 135 11.80 20.76 -10.53
CA LEU A 135 10.73 20.02 -9.89
C LEU A 135 10.44 18.79 -10.73
N GLU A 136 10.23 17.65 -10.11
CA GLU A 136 9.86 16.43 -10.83
C GLU A 136 9.00 15.51 -9.97
N ARG A 137 8.26 14.61 -10.63
CA ARG A 137 7.49 13.56 -10.00
C ARG A 137 7.23 12.42 -10.99
N GLU A 138 7.47 11.18 -10.54
CA GLU A 138 6.98 9.98 -11.20
C GLU A 138 5.58 9.65 -10.69
N PHE A 139 4.70 9.14 -11.57
CA PHE A 139 3.33 8.81 -11.21
C PHE A 139 2.73 7.80 -12.20
N THR A 140 1.73 7.05 -11.74
CA THR A 140 0.92 6.17 -12.60
C THR A 140 -0.48 6.72 -12.76
N VAL A 141 -0.96 6.80 -13.99
CA VAL A 141 -2.29 7.31 -14.33
C VAL A 141 -3.36 6.33 -13.83
N PRO A 142 -4.39 6.79 -13.08
CA PRO A 142 -5.50 5.95 -12.66
C PRO A 142 -6.20 5.26 -13.84
N LEU A 143 -6.56 3.98 -13.70
CA LEU A 143 -7.17 3.18 -14.77
C LEU A 143 -8.47 3.76 -15.32
N GLU A 144 -9.28 4.41 -14.48
CA GLU A 144 -10.57 4.99 -14.89
C GLU A 144 -10.48 6.45 -15.33
N GLN A 145 -9.27 6.98 -15.46
CA GLN A 145 -9.07 8.37 -15.86
C GLN A 145 -9.64 8.62 -17.26
N LYS A 146 -10.42 9.71 -17.39
CA LYS A 146 -10.97 10.21 -18.65
C LYS A 146 -10.44 11.60 -18.98
N GLN A 147 -9.97 12.33 -17.97
CA GLN A 147 -9.44 13.68 -18.11
C GLN A 147 -8.29 13.89 -17.14
N CYS A 148 -7.22 14.50 -17.60
CA CYS A 148 -6.12 15.00 -16.78
C CYS A 148 -5.96 16.51 -16.99
N ILE A 149 -5.78 17.22 -15.89
CA ILE A 149 -5.48 18.67 -15.91
C ILE A 149 -4.12 18.87 -15.25
N LEU A 150 -3.24 19.58 -15.96
CA LEU A 150 -1.98 20.07 -15.44
C LEU A 150 -2.16 21.50 -14.98
N ASP A 151 -1.92 21.74 -13.72
CA ASP A 151 -1.98 23.03 -13.04
C ASP A 151 -0.57 23.45 -12.61
N VAL A 152 -0.23 24.72 -12.78
CA VAL A 152 1.08 25.29 -12.40
C VAL A 152 0.87 26.62 -11.67
N GLY A 153 1.56 26.85 -10.55
CA GLY A 153 1.43 28.10 -9.81
C GLY A 153 1.88 28.06 -8.36
N LEU A 154 1.39 29.00 -7.57
CA LEU A 154 1.58 29.05 -6.13
C LEU A 154 0.47 28.31 -5.40
N TYR A 155 0.83 27.44 -4.45
CA TYR A 155 -0.14 26.72 -3.65
C TYR A 155 -0.98 27.67 -2.77
N ASN A 156 -2.21 27.28 -2.48
CA ASN A 156 -3.14 28.12 -1.73
C ASN A 156 -2.58 28.58 -0.39
N GLY A 157 -2.71 29.89 -0.12
CA GLY A 157 -2.20 30.52 1.10
C GLY A 157 -0.73 30.94 1.05
N PHE A 158 -0.01 30.68 -0.04
CA PHE A 158 1.33 31.21 -0.26
C PHE A 158 1.27 32.56 -0.97
N LEU A 159 2.01 33.55 -0.46
CA LEU A 159 2.16 34.87 -1.04
C LEU A 159 3.60 35.05 -1.55
N GLY A 160 3.75 35.87 -2.60
CA GLY A 160 5.03 36.10 -3.25
C GLY A 160 4.94 35.96 -4.76
N GLU A 161 6.07 35.59 -5.35
CA GLU A 161 6.24 35.48 -6.79
C GLU A 161 6.84 34.11 -7.14
N ALA A 162 6.44 33.56 -8.30
CA ALA A 162 7.07 32.36 -8.86
C ALA A 162 7.12 32.44 -10.39
N TRP A 163 8.13 31.78 -10.96
CA TRP A 163 8.35 31.61 -12.38
C TRP A 163 8.46 30.11 -12.68
N PHE A 164 7.90 29.71 -13.81
CA PHE A 164 7.96 28.32 -14.29
C PHE A 164 8.36 28.30 -15.75
N ASP A 165 9.13 27.27 -16.12
CA ASP A 165 9.62 27.10 -17.47
C ASP A 165 9.92 25.61 -17.76
N ASP A 166 9.99 25.26 -19.07
CA ASP A 166 10.46 23.97 -19.55
C ASP A 166 9.72 22.77 -18.93
N LEU A 167 8.38 22.76 -19.10
CA LEU A 167 7.55 21.66 -18.63
C LEU A 167 7.61 20.47 -19.58
N HIS A 168 7.88 19.30 -19.02
CA HIS A 168 7.92 18.04 -19.76
C HIS A 168 7.09 16.97 -19.07
N ILE A 169 6.40 16.15 -19.87
CA ILE A 169 5.86 14.87 -19.43
C ILE A 169 6.40 13.81 -20.39
N GLU A 170 7.00 12.78 -19.87
CA GLU A 170 7.53 11.67 -20.64
C GLU A 170 7.06 10.34 -20.10
N LEU A 171 6.90 9.34 -20.98
CA LEU A 171 6.56 7.98 -20.57
C LEU A 171 7.70 7.41 -19.73
N ASP A 172 7.39 6.93 -18.54
CA ASP A 172 8.33 6.23 -17.65
C ASP A 172 8.18 4.72 -17.86
N ASP A 173 8.90 4.20 -18.86
CA ASP A 173 8.81 2.80 -19.27
C ASP A 173 9.91 1.97 -18.60
N GLN A 174 9.63 1.50 -17.39
CA GLN A 174 10.53 0.67 -16.60
C GLN A 174 10.00 -0.76 -16.46
N TYR A 175 10.93 -1.69 -16.27
CA TYR A 175 10.62 -3.07 -15.93
C TYR A 175 11.03 -3.37 -14.50
N PHE A 176 10.18 -4.13 -13.80
CA PHE A 176 10.45 -4.67 -12.47
C PHE A 176 10.25 -6.18 -12.50
N VAL A 177 11.06 -6.89 -11.73
CA VAL A 177 10.90 -8.33 -11.50
C VAL A 177 11.14 -8.61 -10.03
N TYR A 178 10.34 -9.49 -9.42
CA TYR A 178 10.48 -9.85 -8.00
C TYR A 178 9.92 -11.23 -7.69
N VAL A 179 10.36 -11.81 -6.58
CA VAL A 179 9.78 -13.03 -6.02
C VAL A 179 8.50 -12.66 -5.25
N ALA A 180 7.37 -13.22 -5.67
CA ALA A 180 6.08 -13.02 -5.03
C ALA A 180 5.83 -14.01 -3.88
N ALA A 181 6.27 -15.28 -4.05
CA ALA A 181 6.12 -16.36 -3.07
C ALA A 181 7.15 -17.47 -3.34
N PRO A 182 7.59 -18.19 -2.31
CA PRO A 182 7.37 -17.94 -0.89
C PRO A 182 8.04 -16.65 -0.40
N GLY A 183 7.67 -16.18 0.79
CA GLY A 183 8.24 -14.98 1.41
C GLY A 183 9.51 -15.26 2.21
N ASN A 184 9.96 -14.29 2.99
CA ASN A 184 11.14 -14.34 3.85
C ASN A 184 12.46 -14.65 3.10
N ARG A 185 12.47 -14.56 1.77
CA ARG A 185 13.59 -15.01 0.93
C ARG A 185 14.00 -16.46 1.24
N LEU A 186 13.01 -17.32 1.43
CA LEU A 186 13.19 -18.74 1.67
C LEU A 186 12.90 -19.56 0.41
N LEU A 187 13.55 -20.71 0.28
CA LEU A 187 13.25 -21.73 -0.71
C LEU A 187 13.22 -23.09 -0.01
N TYR A 188 12.12 -23.82 -0.15
CA TYR A 188 11.87 -25.05 0.57
C TYR A 188 12.31 -26.28 -0.24
N LEU A 189 13.00 -27.25 0.38
CA LEU A 189 13.38 -28.50 -0.29
C LEU A 189 12.20 -29.43 -0.56
N ASP A 190 11.19 -29.40 0.29
CA ASP A 190 9.96 -30.19 0.10
C ASP A 190 9.02 -29.57 -0.97
N GLU A 191 9.20 -28.28 -1.29
CA GLU A 191 8.48 -27.58 -2.32
C GLU A 191 9.42 -26.61 -3.07
N PRO A 192 10.36 -27.13 -3.89
CA PRO A 192 11.47 -26.35 -4.44
C PRO A 192 11.04 -25.50 -5.63
N GLN A 193 10.20 -24.49 -5.38
CA GLN A 193 9.69 -23.60 -6.41
C GLN A 193 9.51 -22.16 -5.90
N LEU A 194 9.64 -21.21 -6.83
CA LEU A 194 9.43 -19.78 -6.61
C LEU A 194 8.42 -19.24 -7.63
N ARG A 195 7.45 -18.49 -7.17
CA ARG A 195 6.59 -17.68 -8.04
C ARG A 195 7.20 -16.30 -8.20
N VAL A 196 7.48 -15.93 -9.43
CA VAL A 196 8.03 -14.62 -9.81
C VAL A 196 7.01 -13.82 -10.59
N VAL A 197 7.11 -12.50 -10.49
CA VAL A 197 6.21 -11.55 -11.17
C VAL A 197 7.05 -10.49 -11.85
N ALA A 198 6.62 -10.09 -13.04
CA ALA A 198 7.19 -8.95 -13.75
C ALA A 198 6.13 -7.86 -13.94
N VAL A 199 6.57 -6.61 -13.88
CA VAL A 199 5.75 -5.41 -14.14
C VAL A 199 6.48 -4.53 -15.14
N ARG A 200 5.73 -3.97 -16.12
CA ARG A 200 6.19 -2.90 -17.00
C ARG A 200 5.31 -1.68 -16.82
N THR A 201 5.90 -0.53 -16.54
CA THR A 201 5.17 0.70 -16.24
C THR A 201 4.66 1.43 -17.47
N GLY A 202 5.30 1.22 -18.61
CA GLY A 202 4.93 1.82 -19.90
C GLY A 202 3.91 1.04 -20.72
N GLY A 203 3.46 -0.13 -20.24
CA GLY A 203 2.50 -0.95 -20.97
C GLY A 203 2.53 -2.43 -20.60
N GLU A 204 2.17 -3.29 -21.52
CA GLU A 204 2.17 -4.74 -21.31
C GLU A 204 3.56 -5.35 -21.54
N ILE A 205 3.81 -6.48 -20.90
CA ILE A 205 5.02 -7.26 -21.11
C ILE A 205 4.87 -8.05 -22.41
N ALA A 206 5.89 -8.03 -23.26
CA ALA A 206 5.87 -8.71 -24.54
C ALA A 206 5.75 -10.25 -24.35
N PRO A 207 4.91 -10.94 -25.12
CA PRO A 207 4.89 -12.41 -25.16
C PRO A 207 6.27 -12.99 -25.45
N GLY A 208 6.62 -14.12 -24.84
CA GLY A 208 7.95 -14.73 -24.95
C GLY A 208 9.01 -14.12 -24.01
N THR A 209 8.62 -13.16 -23.17
CA THR A 209 9.51 -12.66 -22.09
C THR A 209 9.74 -13.75 -21.05
N VAL A 210 10.97 -13.88 -20.58
CA VAL A 210 11.44 -15.00 -19.77
C VAL A 210 11.96 -14.53 -18.41
N ALA A 211 11.59 -15.23 -17.35
CA ALA A 211 12.21 -15.12 -16.04
C ALA A 211 13.34 -16.15 -15.90
N LYS A 212 14.53 -15.71 -15.50
CA LYS A 212 15.69 -16.56 -15.23
C LYS A 212 16.17 -16.34 -13.80
N MET A 213 16.40 -17.43 -13.08
CA MET A 213 16.99 -17.41 -11.74
C MET A 213 18.30 -18.20 -11.74
N ASP A 214 19.37 -17.50 -11.37
CA ASP A 214 20.66 -18.10 -11.08
C ASP A 214 20.83 -18.15 -9.55
N ILE A 215 21.12 -19.34 -8.98
CA ILE A 215 21.33 -19.53 -7.54
C ILE A 215 22.72 -20.13 -7.33
N VAL A 216 23.51 -19.51 -6.45
CA VAL A 216 24.84 -19.97 -6.09
C VAL A 216 24.91 -20.18 -4.58
N GLY A 217 24.98 -21.42 -4.15
CA GLY A 217 25.27 -21.83 -2.78
C GLY A 217 26.76 -22.15 -2.58
N GLN A 218 27.09 -22.69 -1.40
CA GLN A 218 28.48 -22.99 -1.05
C GLN A 218 29.10 -24.06 -1.97
N ASP A 219 28.33 -25.07 -2.36
CA ASP A 219 28.79 -26.28 -3.08
C ASP A 219 27.93 -26.63 -4.30
N PHE A 220 27.05 -25.72 -4.73
CA PHE A 220 26.22 -25.89 -5.92
C PHE A 220 25.99 -24.57 -6.66
N SER A 221 25.64 -24.68 -7.94
CA SER A 221 25.17 -23.58 -8.77
C SER A 221 24.09 -24.09 -9.70
N LEU A 222 22.97 -23.39 -9.76
CA LEU A 222 21.80 -23.75 -10.55
C LEU A 222 21.32 -22.56 -11.36
N SER A 223 20.77 -22.85 -12.56
CA SER A 223 20.10 -21.87 -13.40
C SER A 223 18.80 -22.46 -13.91
N VAL A 224 17.71 -21.74 -13.70
CA VAL A 224 16.37 -22.12 -14.14
C VAL A 224 15.76 -20.98 -14.91
N THR A 225 15.05 -21.30 -15.98
CA THR A 225 14.44 -20.32 -16.90
C THR A 225 13.02 -20.77 -17.21
N GLU A 226 12.06 -19.81 -17.18
CA GLU A 226 10.66 -20.06 -17.47
C GLU A 226 10.04 -18.87 -18.18
N GLU A 227 9.20 -19.12 -19.20
CA GLU A 227 8.45 -18.06 -19.89
C GLU A 227 7.32 -17.52 -19.01
N LEU A 228 7.12 -16.19 -19.01
CA LEU A 228 6.03 -15.57 -18.30
C LEU A 228 4.67 -15.90 -18.94
N GLN A 229 3.72 -16.28 -18.10
CA GLN A 229 2.32 -16.39 -18.45
C GLN A 229 1.56 -15.30 -17.68
N ASP A 230 0.91 -14.39 -18.37
CA ASP A 230 0.24 -13.24 -17.76
C ASP A 230 1.07 -12.57 -16.65
N ARG A 231 2.32 -12.19 -16.97
CA ARG A 231 3.29 -11.53 -16.08
C ARG A 231 3.85 -12.39 -14.94
N THR A 232 3.49 -13.66 -14.82
CA THR A 232 3.95 -14.57 -13.77
C THR A 232 4.69 -15.77 -14.34
N ALA A 233 5.65 -16.31 -13.57
CA ALA A 233 6.24 -17.62 -13.85
C ALA A 233 6.48 -18.38 -12.54
N THR A 234 6.45 -19.70 -12.61
CA THR A 234 6.82 -20.56 -11.48
C THR A 234 8.12 -21.30 -11.81
N LEU A 235 9.20 -20.88 -11.19
CA LEU A 235 10.52 -21.48 -11.35
C LEU A 235 10.63 -22.70 -10.44
N LYS A 236 10.93 -23.88 -10.99
CA LYS A 236 11.08 -25.16 -10.25
C LYS A 236 12.54 -25.60 -10.25
N PHE A 237 13.03 -25.99 -9.09
CA PHE A 237 14.44 -26.29 -8.88
C PHE A 237 14.67 -27.76 -8.56
N ASN A 238 15.80 -28.28 -9.05
CA ASN A 238 16.29 -29.62 -8.68
C ASN A 238 17.77 -29.50 -8.28
N GLY A 239 18.19 -30.26 -7.29
CA GLY A 239 19.60 -30.27 -6.85
C GLY A 239 19.97 -29.11 -5.93
N LEU A 240 19.01 -28.60 -5.16
CA LEU A 240 19.26 -27.62 -4.10
C LEU A 240 19.92 -28.29 -2.90
N HIS A 241 20.79 -27.54 -2.21
CA HIS A 241 21.38 -27.94 -0.93
C HIS A 241 20.99 -26.93 0.16
N LEU A 242 20.85 -27.39 1.39
CA LEU A 242 20.50 -26.56 2.55
C LEU A 242 21.53 -25.46 2.80
N GLY A 243 21.08 -24.31 3.22
CA GLY A 243 21.90 -23.20 3.68
C GLY A 243 21.72 -21.90 2.88
N PRO A 244 22.57 -20.91 3.16
CA PRO A 244 22.52 -19.63 2.48
C PRO A 244 22.98 -19.75 1.02
N ALA A 245 22.35 -18.98 0.14
CA ALA A 245 22.68 -18.89 -1.26
C ALA A 245 22.49 -17.46 -1.78
N GLU A 246 23.29 -17.07 -2.76
CA GLU A 246 23.09 -15.85 -3.53
C GLU A 246 22.18 -16.14 -4.72
N ALA A 247 21.18 -15.29 -4.93
CA ALA A 247 20.22 -15.41 -6.01
C ALA A 247 20.26 -14.16 -6.91
N LEU A 248 20.23 -14.38 -8.22
CA LEU A 248 20.06 -13.34 -9.23
C LEU A 248 18.84 -13.69 -10.09
N LEU A 249 17.78 -12.93 -9.91
CA LEU A 249 16.57 -12.99 -10.73
C LEU A 249 16.71 -11.99 -11.88
N SER A 250 16.59 -12.46 -13.10
CA SER A 250 16.67 -11.67 -14.33
C SER A 250 15.38 -11.81 -15.14
N LEU A 251 14.88 -10.70 -15.64
CA LEU A 251 13.83 -10.65 -16.66
C LEU A 251 14.51 -10.44 -18.00
N LEU A 252 14.31 -11.36 -18.93
CA LEU A 252 14.91 -11.35 -20.26
C LEU A 252 13.85 -11.08 -21.33
N ALA A 253 14.20 -10.28 -22.34
CA ALA A 253 13.37 -10.07 -23.51
C ALA A 253 13.13 -11.40 -24.26
N PRO A 254 12.20 -11.45 -25.23
CA PRO A 254 11.92 -12.65 -26.03
C PRO A 254 13.12 -13.24 -26.79
N ASP A 255 14.19 -12.46 -27.00
CA ASP A 255 15.44 -12.95 -27.58
C ASP A 255 16.26 -13.85 -26.61
N GLY A 256 15.84 -13.94 -25.35
CA GLY A 256 16.50 -14.70 -24.28
C GLY A 256 17.85 -14.15 -23.83
N LYS A 257 18.23 -12.93 -24.26
CA LYS A 257 19.54 -12.33 -24.03
C LYS A 257 19.48 -10.93 -23.44
N THR A 258 18.59 -10.08 -23.97
CA THR A 258 18.46 -8.70 -23.53
C THR A 258 17.86 -8.66 -22.14
N ILE A 259 18.59 -8.09 -21.17
CA ILE A 259 18.15 -7.95 -19.79
C ILE A 259 17.23 -6.74 -19.69
N LEU A 260 16.00 -6.95 -19.24
CA LEU A 260 14.99 -5.91 -19.00
C LEU A 260 15.00 -5.41 -17.55
N ALA A 261 15.15 -6.32 -16.58
CA ALA A 261 15.25 -6.01 -15.16
C ALA A 261 16.03 -7.10 -14.43
N GLN A 262 16.59 -6.76 -13.26
CA GLN A 262 17.26 -7.73 -12.38
C GLN A 262 17.02 -7.37 -10.91
N GLU A 263 16.95 -8.42 -10.08
CA GLU A 263 16.99 -8.31 -8.62
C GLU A 263 18.03 -9.31 -8.07
N LYS A 264 19.01 -8.81 -7.29
CA LYS A 264 20.01 -9.64 -6.61
C LYS A 264 19.72 -9.64 -5.11
N PHE A 265 19.71 -10.82 -4.48
CA PHE A 265 19.45 -10.95 -3.05
C PHE A 265 20.04 -12.21 -2.44
N GLN A 266 20.18 -12.21 -1.12
CA GLN A 266 20.50 -13.41 -0.35
C GLN A 266 19.21 -14.17 -0.04
N MET A 267 19.27 -15.50 -0.09
CA MET A 267 18.18 -16.39 0.27
C MET A 267 18.68 -17.54 1.12
N ASN A 268 17.76 -18.20 1.82
CA ASN A 268 18.08 -19.43 2.57
C ASN A 268 17.29 -20.60 2.00
N ILE A 269 17.99 -21.70 1.76
CA ILE A 269 17.38 -22.98 1.39
C ILE A 269 17.17 -23.77 2.66
N VAL A 270 15.93 -24.15 2.93
CA VAL A 270 15.48 -24.78 4.17
C VAL A 270 14.68 -26.05 3.89
N GLU A 271 14.55 -26.93 4.88
CA GLU A 271 13.93 -28.24 4.67
C GLU A 271 12.45 -28.15 4.30
N SER A 272 11.68 -27.35 5.04
CA SER A 272 10.22 -27.32 4.93
C SER A 272 9.61 -25.99 5.32
N ALA A 273 8.42 -25.71 4.81
CA ALA A 273 7.53 -24.64 5.25
C ALA A 273 6.95 -24.92 6.68
N ASN A 274 6.95 -26.16 7.13
CA ASN A 274 6.49 -26.54 8.47
C ASN A 274 7.56 -26.26 9.54
N ARG A 275 7.78 -24.98 9.83
CA ARG A 275 8.79 -24.51 10.79
C ARG A 275 8.18 -23.50 11.76
N GLN A 276 8.88 -23.22 12.85
CA GLN A 276 8.46 -22.21 13.82
C GLN A 276 8.52 -20.81 13.23
N GLY A 277 7.70 -19.91 13.79
CA GLY A 277 7.60 -18.53 13.36
C GLY A 277 6.52 -18.28 12.31
N SER A 278 6.68 -17.25 11.51
CA SER A 278 5.71 -16.85 10.47
C SER A 278 6.37 -16.83 9.09
N HIS A 279 5.76 -17.48 8.12
CA HIS A 279 6.30 -17.63 6.76
C HIS A 279 5.21 -17.44 5.73
N ILE A 280 5.57 -17.01 4.52
CA ILE A 280 4.65 -17.04 3.38
C ILE A 280 4.98 -18.29 2.56
N ASP A 281 3.98 -19.15 2.35
CA ASP A 281 4.10 -20.32 1.47
C ASP A 281 3.99 -19.94 -0.02
N ILE A 282 4.16 -20.93 -0.91
CA ILE A 282 4.07 -20.73 -2.37
C ILE A 282 2.68 -20.25 -2.82
N HIS A 283 1.63 -20.51 -2.05
CA HIS A 283 0.26 -20.08 -2.33
C HIS A 283 -0.02 -18.67 -1.83
N GLY A 284 0.96 -18.00 -1.19
CA GLY A 284 0.83 -16.66 -0.63
C GLY A 284 0.05 -16.59 0.68
N ARG A 285 -0.08 -17.73 1.38
CA ARG A 285 -0.69 -17.78 2.71
C ARG A 285 0.36 -17.50 3.78
N LEU A 286 -0.03 -16.80 4.84
CA LEU A 286 0.77 -16.73 6.04
C LEU A 286 0.61 -18.04 6.81
N LEU A 287 1.73 -18.71 7.08
CA LEU A 287 1.79 -19.84 8.00
C LEU A 287 2.39 -19.34 9.33
N VAL A 288 1.80 -19.76 10.43
CA VAL A 288 2.35 -19.55 11.78
C VAL A 288 2.56 -20.92 12.40
N ASP A 289 3.80 -21.23 12.75
CA ASP A 289 4.19 -22.57 13.25
C ASP A 289 3.69 -23.69 12.31
N GLY A 290 3.83 -23.47 10.99
CA GLY A 290 3.44 -24.40 9.92
C GLY A 290 1.94 -24.47 9.62
N LYS A 291 1.08 -23.67 10.26
CA LYS A 291 -0.38 -23.69 10.05
C LYS A 291 -0.85 -22.39 9.39
N PRO A 292 -1.78 -22.48 8.43
CA PRO A 292 -2.39 -21.29 7.84
C PRO A 292 -3.00 -20.36 8.92
N PHE A 293 -2.71 -19.08 8.81
CA PHE A 293 -3.12 -18.07 9.79
C PHE A 293 -3.58 -16.80 9.07
N MET A 294 -4.77 -16.33 9.41
CA MET A 294 -5.30 -15.05 8.94
C MET A 294 -5.14 -13.99 10.04
N PRO A 295 -4.21 -13.03 9.90
CA PRO A 295 -4.14 -11.91 10.84
C PRO A 295 -5.45 -11.13 10.82
N LEU A 296 -6.06 -10.97 12.00
CA LEU A 296 -7.28 -10.21 12.20
C LEU A 296 -7.13 -9.37 13.47
N GLY A 297 -7.00 -8.06 13.33
CA GLY A 297 -6.69 -7.25 14.49
C GLY A 297 -6.65 -5.75 14.25
N PHE A 298 -5.89 -5.04 15.08
CA PHE A 298 -5.91 -3.59 15.11
C PHE A 298 -4.51 -2.98 15.11
N TYR A 299 -4.38 -1.85 14.41
CA TYR A 299 -3.40 -0.84 14.77
C TYR A 299 -3.78 -0.26 16.14
N ILE A 300 -2.77 -0.08 17.01
CA ILE A 300 -2.98 0.42 18.36
C ILE A 300 -1.84 1.35 18.77
N GLY A 301 -2.16 2.45 19.44
CA GLY A 301 -1.14 3.38 19.93
C GLY A 301 -0.45 2.87 21.19
N GLN A 302 -1.26 2.54 22.20
CA GLN A 302 -0.86 2.01 23.49
C GLN A 302 -1.63 0.73 23.75
N LEU A 303 -0.99 -0.22 24.41
CA LEU A 303 -1.56 -1.52 24.70
C LEU A 303 -1.55 -1.75 26.22
N ASN A 304 -2.72 -1.80 26.84
CA ASN A 304 -2.90 -2.16 28.23
C ASN A 304 -3.60 -3.51 28.37
N LYS A 305 -3.70 -4.05 29.59
CA LYS A 305 -4.31 -5.36 29.82
C LYS A 305 -5.78 -5.42 29.41
N ASP A 306 -6.54 -4.37 29.72
CA ASP A 306 -7.97 -4.31 29.38
C ASP A 306 -8.19 -4.30 27.87
N ASP A 307 -7.31 -3.59 27.11
CA ASP A 307 -7.35 -3.61 25.64
C ASP A 307 -7.04 -5.01 25.09
N ILE A 308 -6.03 -5.68 25.64
CA ILE A 308 -5.66 -7.06 25.26
C ILE A 308 -6.84 -8.01 25.52
N ASP A 309 -7.46 -7.93 26.70
CA ASP A 309 -8.61 -8.76 27.06
C ASP A 309 -9.79 -8.51 26.12
N MET A 310 -10.19 -7.24 25.94
CA MET A 310 -11.30 -6.88 25.07
C MET A 310 -11.08 -7.32 23.61
N ILE A 311 -9.90 -7.13 23.07
CA ILE A 311 -9.55 -7.49 21.68
C ILE A 311 -9.60 -9.01 21.52
N SER A 312 -8.97 -9.76 22.44
CA SER A 312 -8.97 -11.22 22.43
C SER A 312 -10.39 -11.81 22.59
N ASP A 313 -11.14 -11.34 23.59
CA ASP A 313 -12.51 -11.82 23.87
C ASP A 313 -13.49 -11.53 22.72
N ALA A 314 -13.21 -10.50 21.91
CA ALA A 314 -13.96 -10.19 20.70
C ALA A 314 -13.63 -11.09 19.50
N GLY A 315 -12.66 -12.02 19.63
CA GLY A 315 -12.28 -12.97 18.58
C GLY A 315 -11.20 -12.49 17.63
N PHE A 316 -10.51 -11.39 17.94
CA PHE A 316 -9.31 -10.95 17.22
C PHE A 316 -8.07 -11.70 17.69
N ASN A 317 -7.07 -11.81 16.82
CA ASN A 317 -5.86 -12.59 17.07
C ASN A 317 -4.56 -11.82 16.86
N THR A 318 -4.63 -10.56 16.45
CA THR A 318 -3.45 -9.77 16.07
C THR A 318 -3.54 -8.33 16.58
N VAL A 319 -2.40 -7.77 17.01
CA VAL A 319 -2.25 -6.34 17.32
C VAL A 319 -0.98 -5.78 16.67
N LEU A 320 -1.04 -4.53 16.21
CA LEU A 320 0.09 -3.79 15.68
C LEU A 320 0.29 -2.51 16.51
N PRO A 321 1.11 -2.54 17.56
CA PRO A 321 1.47 -1.34 18.29
C PRO A 321 2.41 -0.47 17.45
N TYR A 322 2.03 0.77 17.16
CA TYR A 322 2.85 1.70 16.36
C TYR A 322 4.24 1.93 16.95
N ALA A 323 4.31 2.04 18.28
CA ALA A 323 5.54 2.34 19.00
C ALA A 323 5.97 1.11 19.83
N SER A 324 6.19 -0.04 19.18
CA SER A 324 6.49 -1.31 19.85
C SER A 324 7.72 -1.25 20.76
N MET A 325 8.75 -0.48 20.40
CA MET A 325 9.94 -0.27 21.25
C MET A 325 9.65 0.51 22.55
N TYR A 326 8.46 1.12 22.69
CA TYR A 326 7.99 1.81 23.89
C TYR A 326 6.95 1.00 24.67
N LEU A 327 6.70 -0.24 24.29
CA LEU A 327 5.59 -1.05 24.77
C LEU A 327 5.75 -1.42 26.24
N ARG A 328 4.77 -1.05 27.07
CA ARG A 328 4.68 -1.33 28.51
C ARG A 328 3.24 -1.10 29.00
N PHE A 329 2.82 -1.80 30.06
CA PHE A 329 1.45 -1.65 30.58
C PHE A 329 1.14 -0.27 31.17
N ASN A 330 2.07 0.32 31.89
CA ASN A 330 1.90 1.64 32.50
C ASN A 330 2.71 2.65 31.68
N TYR A 331 2.07 3.27 30.70
CA TYR A 331 2.72 4.20 29.80
C TYR A 331 3.22 5.44 30.55
N GLY A 332 4.52 5.66 30.52
CA GLY A 332 5.16 6.89 31.00
C GLY A 332 5.34 7.90 29.87
N ALA A 333 5.89 9.07 30.19
CA ALA A 333 6.12 10.14 29.22
C ALA A 333 6.84 9.64 27.95
N PRO A 334 6.46 10.14 26.76
CA PRO A 334 7.18 9.84 25.52
C PRO A 334 8.64 10.27 25.62
N GLY A 335 9.55 9.48 25.08
CA GLY A 335 10.96 9.87 24.98
C GLY A 335 11.98 8.81 25.37
N ASN A 336 11.63 7.84 26.23
CA ASN A 336 12.53 6.75 26.56
C ASN A 336 11.95 5.40 26.09
N PRO A 337 12.69 4.60 25.31
CA PRO A 337 12.32 3.22 25.02
C PRO A 337 11.99 2.46 26.30
N ALA A 338 11.03 1.53 26.23
CA ALA A 338 10.69 0.71 27.37
C ALA A 338 11.86 -0.20 27.75
N GLU A 339 11.99 -0.50 29.04
CA GLU A 339 12.91 -1.54 29.48
C GLU A 339 12.52 -2.87 28.85
N LEU A 340 13.51 -3.64 28.38
CA LEU A 340 13.31 -4.94 27.72
C LEU A 340 12.30 -5.84 28.47
N ARG A 341 12.44 -5.97 29.78
CA ARG A 341 11.54 -6.77 30.60
C ARG A 341 10.08 -6.32 30.51
N LYS A 342 9.83 -5.01 30.46
CA LYS A 342 8.45 -4.47 30.36
C LYS A 342 7.81 -4.75 29.01
N THR A 343 8.58 -4.69 27.94
CA THR A 343 8.11 -5.10 26.62
C THR A 343 7.77 -6.59 26.59
N LEU A 344 8.65 -7.44 27.13
CA LEU A 344 8.41 -8.88 27.23
C LEU A 344 7.18 -9.21 28.10
N GLU A 345 6.95 -8.52 29.23
CA GLU A 345 5.73 -8.68 30.05
C GLU A 345 4.43 -8.43 29.25
N VAL A 346 4.44 -7.46 28.33
CA VAL A 346 3.30 -7.22 27.44
C VAL A 346 3.16 -8.33 26.40
N MET A 347 4.28 -8.76 25.81
CA MET A 347 4.29 -9.86 24.82
C MET A 347 3.84 -11.18 25.44
N ASP A 348 4.30 -11.52 26.66
CA ASP A 348 3.86 -12.69 27.43
C ASP A 348 2.33 -12.65 27.64
N TYR A 349 1.79 -11.49 28.01
CA TYR A 349 0.35 -11.38 28.25
C TYR A 349 -0.45 -11.48 26.95
N CYS A 350 0.03 -10.91 25.85
CA CYS A 350 -0.57 -11.11 24.52
C CYS A 350 -0.59 -12.60 24.15
N GLN A 351 0.54 -13.31 24.33
CA GLN A 351 0.61 -14.75 24.08
C GLN A 351 -0.40 -15.53 24.93
N GLN A 352 -0.48 -15.23 26.22
CA GLN A 352 -1.45 -15.85 27.14
C GLN A 352 -2.90 -15.68 26.65
N LYS A 353 -3.20 -14.56 26.01
CA LYS A 353 -4.53 -14.24 25.47
C LYS A 353 -4.72 -14.66 24.01
N GLY A 354 -3.77 -15.35 23.42
CA GLY A 354 -3.84 -15.80 22.01
C GLY A 354 -3.63 -14.71 20.98
N LEU A 355 -3.11 -13.55 21.38
CA LEU A 355 -2.78 -12.46 20.45
C LEU A 355 -1.33 -12.57 19.97
N ARG A 356 -1.14 -12.31 18.67
CA ARG A 356 0.17 -12.16 18.01
C ARG A 356 0.47 -10.68 17.77
N LEU A 357 1.75 -10.33 17.77
CA LEU A 357 2.20 -8.95 17.53
C LEU A 357 2.85 -8.79 16.17
N VAL A 358 2.36 -7.82 15.41
CA VAL A 358 3.12 -7.21 14.33
C VAL A 358 3.97 -6.10 14.98
N PHE A 359 5.25 -6.41 15.23
CA PHE A 359 6.14 -5.55 16.01
C PHE A 359 6.72 -4.42 15.15
N SER A 360 6.41 -3.18 15.48
CA SER A 360 6.88 -2.02 14.73
C SER A 360 8.32 -1.64 15.09
N ILE A 361 9.18 -1.65 14.09
CA ILE A 361 10.55 -1.09 14.09
C ILE A 361 10.70 0.07 13.11
N ALA A 362 9.60 0.48 12.45
CA ALA A 362 9.60 1.60 11.51
C ALA A 362 10.17 2.88 12.12
N ASN A 363 9.77 3.21 13.34
CA ASN A 363 10.22 4.40 14.06
C ASN A 363 11.74 4.44 14.36
N VAL A 364 12.43 3.31 14.29
CA VAL A 364 13.90 3.28 14.50
C VAL A 364 14.61 3.99 13.36
N TRP A 365 14.12 3.86 12.14
CA TRP A 365 14.72 4.49 10.96
C TRP A 365 14.17 5.88 10.64
N GLU A 366 12.98 6.20 11.15
CA GLU A 366 12.30 7.47 10.85
C GLU A 366 12.92 8.65 11.60
N GLU A 367 12.64 9.86 11.12
CA GLU A 367 12.92 11.09 11.84
C GLU A 367 11.67 11.51 12.64
N GLY A 368 11.88 12.23 13.74
CA GLY A 368 10.79 12.80 14.50
C GLY A 368 10.70 12.33 15.96
N ARG A 369 9.54 12.56 16.57
CA ARG A 369 9.30 12.38 18.02
C ARG A 369 9.51 10.95 18.54
N TYR A 370 9.29 9.95 17.71
CA TYR A 370 9.39 8.53 18.08
C TYR A 370 10.66 7.86 17.54
N ALA A 371 11.56 8.65 16.93
CA ALA A 371 12.81 8.13 16.41
C ALA A 371 13.68 7.54 17.52
N ILE A 372 14.20 6.33 17.29
CA ILE A 372 15.07 5.63 18.25
C ILE A 372 16.44 5.49 17.61
N ARG A 373 17.44 6.20 18.15
CA ARG A 373 18.82 6.18 17.68
C ARG A 373 19.79 5.50 18.64
N ASP A 374 19.37 5.29 19.86
CA ASP A 374 20.12 4.63 20.93
C ASP A 374 19.17 3.72 21.73
N TRP A 375 19.55 2.48 21.93
CA TRP A 375 18.80 1.52 22.74
C TRP A 375 19.76 0.61 23.50
N TYR A 376 19.80 0.74 24.83
CA TYR A 376 20.71 0.02 25.72
C TYR A 376 22.19 0.11 25.31
N GLY A 377 22.63 1.32 24.90
CA GLY A 377 24.01 1.56 24.48
C GLY A 377 24.34 1.12 23.05
N THR A 378 23.39 0.51 22.35
CA THR A 378 23.49 0.23 20.93
C THR A 378 23.09 1.47 20.14
N LYS A 379 23.97 1.95 19.27
CA LYS A 379 23.79 3.20 18.52
C LYS A 379 23.66 2.96 17.02
N GLY A 380 22.84 3.80 16.40
CA GLY A 380 22.55 3.76 14.98
C GLY A 380 21.35 2.85 14.65
N PRO A 381 20.57 3.24 13.62
CA PRO A 381 19.26 2.60 13.37
C PRO A 381 19.39 1.09 13.09
N ASP A 382 20.32 0.66 12.25
CA ASP A 382 20.45 -0.75 11.87
C ASP A 382 20.90 -1.62 13.04
N GLU A 383 21.82 -1.13 13.87
CA GLU A 383 22.28 -1.87 15.05
C GLU A 383 21.17 -1.94 16.13
N VAL A 384 20.37 -0.89 16.28
CA VAL A 384 19.18 -0.91 17.16
C VAL A 384 18.16 -1.94 16.68
N VAL A 385 17.91 -2.03 15.37
CA VAL A 385 17.02 -3.04 14.78
C VAL A 385 17.54 -4.46 15.03
N LYS A 386 18.84 -4.72 14.80
CA LYS A 386 19.46 -6.02 15.11
C LYS A 386 19.31 -6.40 16.59
N ALA A 387 19.52 -5.42 17.47
CA ALA A 387 19.34 -5.64 18.92
C ALA A 387 17.87 -5.93 19.28
N ALA A 388 16.90 -5.24 18.67
CA ALA A 388 15.47 -5.51 18.85
C ALA A 388 15.09 -6.91 18.34
N ILE A 389 15.57 -7.30 17.16
CA ILE A 389 15.38 -8.65 16.61
C ILE A 389 15.92 -9.71 17.56
N LYS A 390 17.14 -9.55 18.04
CA LYS A 390 17.75 -10.47 19.01
C LYS A 390 16.94 -10.57 20.32
N ALA A 391 16.33 -9.46 20.75
CA ALA A 391 15.58 -9.40 21.99
C ALA A 391 14.18 -10.01 21.89
N PHE A 392 13.49 -9.81 20.77
CA PHE A 392 12.05 -10.09 20.64
C PHE A 392 11.71 -11.13 19.57
N GLY A 393 12.56 -11.35 18.57
CA GLY A 393 12.25 -12.19 17.41
C GLY A 393 11.90 -13.62 17.75
N LYS A 394 12.44 -14.20 18.83
CA LYS A 394 12.12 -15.58 19.24
C LYS A 394 10.94 -15.68 20.21
N HIS A 395 10.26 -14.56 20.49
CA HIS A 395 9.13 -14.59 21.40
C HIS A 395 7.90 -15.22 20.73
N PRO A 396 7.18 -16.16 21.39
CA PRO A 396 6.05 -16.85 20.76
C PRO A 396 4.89 -15.95 20.31
N ALA A 397 4.74 -14.76 20.89
CA ALA A 397 3.75 -13.78 20.42
C ALA A 397 4.16 -13.03 19.14
N MET A 398 5.41 -13.19 18.69
CA MET A 398 5.89 -12.51 17.49
C MET A 398 5.18 -13.04 16.24
N LEU A 399 4.74 -12.13 15.36
CA LEU A 399 4.09 -12.47 14.09
C LEU A 399 4.86 -11.90 12.90
N ALA A 400 5.19 -10.62 12.93
CA ALA A 400 5.81 -9.94 11.80
C ALA A 400 6.56 -8.69 12.26
N TRP A 401 7.50 -8.22 11.44
CA TRP A 401 8.19 -6.95 11.61
C TRP A 401 7.57 -5.87 10.74
N TYR A 402 7.00 -4.81 11.37
CA TYR A 402 6.50 -3.63 10.65
C TYR A 402 7.65 -2.68 10.37
N ILE A 403 8.02 -2.54 9.09
CA ILE A 403 9.27 -1.89 8.69
C ILE A 403 9.10 -0.49 8.11
N TYR A 404 7.89 -0.14 7.67
CA TYR A 404 7.58 1.21 7.18
C TYR A 404 6.06 1.46 7.14
N ASP A 405 5.69 2.74 7.31
CA ASP A 405 4.33 3.27 7.22
C ASP A 405 4.24 4.28 6.08
N GLU A 406 3.45 4.00 5.05
CA GLU A 406 3.19 4.85 3.88
C GLU A 406 4.45 5.44 3.21
N PRO A 407 5.40 4.61 2.72
CA PRO A 407 6.62 5.10 2.09
C PRO A 407 6.31 5.84 0.77
N PRO A 408 7.03 6.95 0.47
CA PRO A 408 7.04 7.49 -0.88
C PRO A 408 7.84 6.58 -1.84
N ALA A 409 7.54 6.61 -3.14
CA ALA A 409 8.20 5.78 -4.16
C ALA A 409 9.73 5.92 -4.16
N SER A 410 10.24 7.12 -3.86
CA SER A 410 11.67 7.41 -3.72
C SER A 410 12.41 6.58 -2.65
N LYS A 411 11.66 5.87 -1.77
CA LYS A 411 12.23 5.01 -0.72
C LYS A 411 12.40 3.53 -1.13
N ARG A 412 12.16 3.18 -2.39
CA ARG A 412 12.24 1.79 -2.87
C ARG A 412 13.53 1.07 -2.43
N GLU A 413 14.71 1.65 -2.73
CA GLU A 413 15.99 1.02 -2.38
C GLU A 413 16.21 0.94 -0.86
N THR A 414 15.74 1.94 -0.11
CA THR A 414 15.77 1.93 1.36
C THR A 414 14.94 0.77 1.91
N LEU A 415 13.76 0.50 1.34
CA LEU A 415 12.88 -0.60 1.78
C LEU A 415 13.48 -1.97 1.48
N ILE A 416 14.08 -2.14 0.30
CA ILE A 416 14.80 -3.37 -0.06
C ILE A 416 15.92 -3.65 0.95
N GLY A 417 16.69 -2.60 1.33
CA GLY A 417 17.74 -2.72 2.34
C GLY A 417 17.20 -3.06 3.74
N ARG A 418 16.09 -2.43 4.17
CA ARG A 418 15.44 -2.74 5.46
C ARG A 418 14.93 -4.17 5.53
N ARG A 419 14.25 -4.63 4.47
CA ARG A 419 13.81 -6.03 4.37
C ARG A 419 15.00 -6.99 4.44
N ALA A 420 16.08 -6.71 3.70
CA ALA A 420 17.28 -7.54 3.72
C ALA A 420 17.86 -7.65 5.13
N LEU A 421 18.06 -6.50 5.81
CA LEU A 421 18.55 -6.46 7.18
C LEU A 421 17.71 -7.32 8.15
N VAL A 422 16.38 -7.21 8.05
CA VAL A 422 15.49 -7.99 8.91
C VAL A 422 15.58 -9.48 8.58
N ASN A 423 15.44 -9.87 7.30
CA ASN A 423 15.45 -11.29 6.91
C ASN A 423 16.78 -12.00 7.15
N GLU A 424 17.91 -11.25 7.11
CA GLU A 424 19.23 -11.79 7.47
C GLU A 424 19.38 -12.06 8.97
N ASN A 425 18.71 -11.29 9.82
CA ASN A 425 18.80 -11.41 11.29
C ASN A 425 17.63 -12.18 11.91
N ASP A 426 16.48 -12.25 11.22
CA ASP A 426 15.32 -13.05 11.61
C ASP A 426 14.64 -13.63 10.35
N PRO A 427 15.12 -14.76 9.83
CA PRO A 427 14.49 -15.45 8.72
C PRO A 427 13.17 -16.16 9.10
N ASP A 428 12.85 -16.21 10.39
CA ASP A 428 11.69 -16.92 10.93
C ASP A 428 10.43 -16.04 11.06
N HIS A 429 10.49 -14.75 10.69
CA HIS A 429 9.32 -13.87 10.69
C HIS A 429 9.27 -12.98 9.45
N VAL A 430 8.05 -12.79 8.94
CA VAL A 430 7.80 -11.95 7.76
C VAL A 430 7.99 -10.47 8.05
N THR A 431 8.36 -9.71 7.02
CA THR A 431 8.31 -8.25 7.03
C THR A 431 7.00 -7.75 6.44
N PHE A 432 6.45 -6.69 7.01
CA PHE A 432 5.20 -6.03 6.61
C PHE A 432 5.40 -4.53 6.44
N LEU A 433 4.81 -3.94 5.41
CA LEU A 433 4.68 -2.50 5.21
C LEU A 433 3.31 -2.15 4.67
N VAL A 434 2.86 -0.90 4.87
CA VAL A 434 1.59 -0.38 4.35
C VAL A 434 1.86 0.77 3.40
N SER A 435 1.03 0.90 2.36
CA SER A 435 1.08 2.02 1.42
C SER A 435 -0.31 2.51 1.03
N MET A 436 -0.46 3.83 0.99
CA MET A 436 -1.61 4.55 0.44
C MET A 436 -1.46 4.90 -1.05
N HIS A 437 -0.28 4.67 -1.64
CA HIS A 437 0.04 4.99 -3.04
C HIS A 437 -0.36 3.84 -3.99
N PHE A 438 -1.66 3.59 -4.13
CA PHE A 438 -2.19 2.40 -4.80
C PHE A 438 -1.78 2.26 -6.27
N ASN A 439 -1.52 3.35 -6.97
CA ASN A 439 -1.07 3.27 -8.37
C ASN A 439 0.39 2.84 -8.52
N GLU A 440 1.19 2.94 -7.46
CA GLU A 440 2.65 2.76 -7.47
C GLU A 440 3.12 1.59 -6.59
N LEU A 441 2.22 0.67 -6.21
CA LEU A 441 2.53 -0.45 -5.30
C LEU A 441 3.67 -1.34 -5.80
N TYR A 442 3.91 -1.42 -7.11
CA TYR A 442 5.03 -2.15 -7.70
C TYR A 442 6.40 -1.68 -7.17
N ASN A 443 6.53 -0.40 -6.80
CA ASN A 443 7.75 0.14 -6.20
C ASN A 443 8.09 -0.50 -4.84
N PHE A 444 7.09 -1.03 -4.15
CA PHE A 444 7.25 -1.59 -2.80
C PHE A 444 7.27 -3.12 -2.79
N ALA A 445 7.06 -3.77 -3.95
CA ALA A 445 6.92 -5.21 -4.03
C ALA A 445 8.15 -5.99 -3.55
N SER A 446 9.37 -5.50 -3.83
CA SER A 446 10.62 -6.07 -3.32
C SER A 446 10.95 -5.62 -1.88
N GLY A 447 10.22 -4.64 -1.33
CA GLY A 447 10.53 -3.98 -0.05
C GLY A 447 9.99 -4.68 1.19
N SER A 448 9.10 -5.69 1.05
CA SER A 448 8.57 -6.47 2.17
C SER A 448 8.16 -7.86 1.73
N ASP A 449 7.90 -8.77 2.68
CA ASP A 449 7.34 -10.10 2.39
C ASP A 449 5.83 -10.00 2.17
N VAL A 450 5.15 -9.18 2.95
CA VAL A 450 3.71 -8.88 2.85
C VAL A 450 3.51 -7.40 2.62
N GLY A 451 2.72 -7.04 1.63
CA GLY A 451 2.25 -5.66 1.42
C GLY A 451 0.99 -5.37 2.21
N GLY A 452 0.74 -4.10 2.53
CA GLY A 452 -0.51 -3.62 3.09
C GLY A 452 -1.06 -2.45 2.30
N VAL A 453 -2.38 -2.29 2.32
CA VAL A 453 -3.06 -1.15 1.72
C VAL A 453 -4.15 -0.63 2.66
N ASP A 454 -4.21 0.69 2.79
CA ASP A 454 -5.01 1.40 3.79
C ASP A 454 -5.97 2.43 3.18
N PRO A 455 -6.98 1.99 2.41
CA PRO A 455 -7.98 2.87 1.84
C PRO A 455 -8.98 3.36 2.91
N TYR A 456 -9.12 4.69 3.03
CA TYR A 456 -10.01 5.33 4.01
C TYR A 456 -11.10 6.18 3.31
N PRO A 457 -12.12 5.54 2.69
CA PRO A 457 -13.08 6.24 1.83
C PRO A 457 -14.23 6.92 2.59
N ILE A 458 -14.46 6.57 3.87
CA ILE A 458 -15.72 6.91 4.53
C ILE A 458 -15.66 8.31 5.15
N ALA A 459 -16.51 9.19 4.62
CA ALA A 459 -16.86 10.49 5.19
C ALA A 459 -18.35 10.73 4.96
N ASN A 460 -18.95 11.79 5.51
CA ASN A 460 -20.41 11.97 5.49
C ASN A 460 -21.02 11.94 4.09
N ARG A 461 -20.35 12.58 3.12
CA ARG A 461 -20.83 12.70 1.73
C ARG A 461 -20.33 11.62 0.79
N ILE A 462 -19.46 10.73 1.29
CA ILE A 462 -18.86 9.66 0.49
C ILE A 462 -19.59 8.38 0.84
N GLN A 463 -20.23 7.78 -0.16
CA GLN A 463 -21.00 6.56 -0.05
C GLN A 463 -20.55 5.54 -1.10
N ASP A 464 -19.25 5.54 -1.41
CA ASP A 464 -18.66 4.63 -2.36
C ASP A 464 -17.30 4.09 -1.93
N MET A 465 -16.94 2.92 -2.44
CA MET A 465 -15.69 2.22 -2.17
C MET A 465 -14.65 2.42 -3.28
N TYR A 466 -14.67 3.52 -4.01
CA TYR A 466 -13.73 3.73 -5.11
C TYR A 466 -12.26 3.53 -4.70
N GLN A 467 -11.84 4.10 -3.56
CA GLN A 467 -10.47 3.95 -3.07
C GLN A 467 -10.16 2.49 -2.67
N VAL A 468 -11.12 1.80 -2.05
CA VAL A 468 -10.96 0.37 -1.68
C VAL A 468 -10.81 -0.49 -2.93
N ARG A 469 -11.61 -0.23 -3.98
CA ARG A 469 -11.47 -0.94 -5.25
C ARG A 469 -10.11 -0.69 -5.89
N ARG A 470 -9.62 0.55 -5.94
CA ARG A 470 -8.28 0.87 -6.45
C ARG A 470 -7.20 0.09 -5.70
N ALA A 471 -7.21 0.16 -4.36
CA ALA A 471 -6.27 -0.56 -3.51
C ALA A 471 -6.32 -2.08 -3.75
N ALA A 472 -7.52 -2.65 -3.77
CA ALA A 472 -7.75 -4.08 -3.99
C ALA A 472 -7.23 -4.54 -5.37
N VAL A 473 -7.62 -3.86 -6.44
CA VAL A 473 -7.19 -4.20 -7.81
C VAL A 473 -5.68 -4.04 -7.97
N ALA A 474 -5.10 -2.97 -7.45
CA ALA A 474 -3.67 -2.74 -7.54
C ALA A 474 -2.88 -3.81 -6.79
N SER A 475 -3.32 -4.19 -5.57
CA SER A 475 -2.68 -5.26 -4.78
C SER A 475 -2.80 -6.62 -5.46
N GLY A 476 -3.99 -6.98 -5.97
CA GLY A 476 -4.21 -8.23 -6.69
C GLY A 476 -3.30 -8.38 -7.93
N LYS A 477 -3.08 -7.27 -8.66
CA LYS A 477 -2.20 -7.24 -9.83
C LYS A 477 -0.71 -7.50 -9.50
N LEU A 478 -0.29 -7.33 -8.25
CA LEU A 478 1.07 -7.67 -7.84
C LEU A 478 1.28 -9.17 -7.64
N HIS A 479 0.22 -9.98 -7.57
CA HIS A 479 0.27 -11.41 -7.26
C HIS A 479 1.10 -11.73 -6.00
N LYS A 480 1.25 -10.77 -5.10
CA LYS A 480 2.00 -10.84 -3.85
C LYS A 480 1.04 -10.91 -2.67
N PRO A 481 1.41 -11.60 -1.57
CA PRO A 481 0.62 -11.58 -0.33
C PRO A 481 0.37 -10.16 0.14
N PHE A 482 -0.87 -9.84 0.50
CA PHE A 482 -1.19 -8.56 1.08
C PHE A 482 -2.29 -8.65 2.16
N TRP A 483 -2.25 -7.69 3.10
CA TRP A 483 -3.27 -7.49 4.12
C TRP A 483 -3.99 -6.17 3.90
N GLY A 484 -5.28 -6.16 4.16
CA GLY A 484 -6.08 -4.94 4.13
C GLY A 484 -5.99 -4.18 5.45
N VAL A 485 -6.05 -2.86 5.36
CA VAL A 485 -6.17 -1.97 6.52
C VAL A 485 -7.45 -1.14 6.39
N PRO A 486 -8.63 -1.76 6.63
CA PRO A 486 -9.91 -1.08 6.46
C PRO A 486 -10.11 0.03 7.49
N GLN A 487 -10.82 1.09 7.07
CA GLN A 487 -11.20 2.20 7.92
C GLN A 487 -12.25 1.79 8.95
N ILE A 488 -11.99 2.11 10.23
CA ILE A 488 -13.00 1.96 11.31
C ILE A 488 -13.22 3.25 12.09
N PHE A 489 -12.55 4.32 11.75
CA PHE A 489 -12.55 5.59 12.47
C PHE A 489 -13.39 6.67 11.76
N ASN A 490 -13.91 7.61 12.55
CA ASN A 490 -14.46 8.86 12.06
C ASN A 490 -13.32 9.85 11.77
N GLN A 491 -13.27 10.41 10.57
CA GLN A 491 -12.21 11.36 10.19
C GLN A 491 -12.19 12.64 11.05
N ALA A 492 -13.29 12.98 11.73
CA ALA A 492 -13.35 14.06 12.70
C ALA A 492 -12.33 13.89 13.83
N TYR A 493 -11.93 12.65 14.15
CA TYR A 493 -10.91 12.36 15.15
C TYR A 493 -9.59 13.10 14.89
N TYR A 494 -9.22 13.29 13.63
CA TYR A 494 -8.00 13.98 13.21
C TYR A 494 -8.20 15.46 12.91
N THR A 495 -9.41 15.97 13.05
CA THR A 495 -9.74 17.36 12.76
C THR A 495 -9.75 18.19 14.04
N LYS A 496 -9.14 19.39 14.01
CA LYS A 496 -9.30 20.34 15.12
C LYS A 496 -10.74 20.78 15.20
N THR A 497 -11.41 20.45 16.29
CA THR A 497 -12.78 20.86 16.60
C THR A 497 -12.78 21.92 17.70
N THR A 498 -13.69 22.91 17.57
CA THR A 498 -14.04 23.86 18.63
C THR A 498 -15.41 23.47 19.19
N GLU A 499 -15.83 24.09 20.30
CA GLU A 499 -17.19 23.90 20.83
C GLU A 499 -18.25 24.21 19.77
N GLU A 500 -18.05 25.27 18.99
CA GLU A 500 -18.99 25.77 17.98
C GLU A 500 -19.11 24.84 16.75
N ASN A 501 -18.00 24.23 16.31
CA ASN A 501 -18.00 23.41 15.10
C ASN A 501 -18.02 21.91 15.37
N HIS A 502 -18.04 21.46 16.63
CA HIS A 502 -17.96 20.06 17.00
C HIS A 502 -19.05 19.21 16.33
N HIS A 503 -20.31 19.61 16.46
CA HIS A 503 -21.46 18.89 15.88
C HIS A 503 -21.32 18.78 14.36
N MET A 504 -21.01 19.89 13.69
CA MET A 504 -20.80 19.92 12.23
C MET A 504 -19.69 18.96 11.81
N MET A 505 -18.54 18.97 12.51
CA MET A 505 -17.40 18.12 12.15
C MET A 505 -17.70 16.64 12.36
N TRP A 506 -18.33 16.25 13.49
CA TRP A 506 -18.56 14.86 13.86
C TRP A 506 -19.79 14.20 13.23
N HIS A 507 -20.77 14.98 12.78
CA HIS A 507 -22.07 14.47 12.32
C HIS A 507 -22.49 14.95 10.93
N GLU A 508 -22.00 16.10 10.46
CA GLU A 508 -22.40 16.65 9.16
C GLU A 508 -21.33 16.54 8.08
N ILE A 509 -20.04 16.72 8.43
CA ILE A 509 -18.91 16.60 7.50
C ILE A 509 -18.31 15.20 7.53
N HIS A 510 -18.15 14.64 8.71
CA HIS A 510 -17.60 13.29 8.92
C HIS A 510 -18.61 12.42 9.65
N ARG A 511 -18.44 11.12 9.53
CA ARG A 511 -19.23 10.11 10.21
C ARG A 511 -18.43 8.83 10.45
N ASP A 512 -18.94 8.00 11.34
CA ASP A 512 -18.39 6.65 11.51
C ASP A 512 -18.78 5.75 10.33
N PRO A 513 -17.89 4.85 9.92
CA PRO A 513 -18.28 3.73 9.04
C PRO A 513 -19.37 2.88 9.71
N SER A 514 -20.35 2.47 8.94
CA SER A 514 -21.33 1.49 9.36
C SER A 514 -20.71 0.08 9.40
N GLU A 515 -21.37 -0.87 10.09
CA GLU A 515 -20.97 -2.29 10.09
C GLU A 515 -20.92 -2.83 8.66
N GLU A 516 -21.93 -2.54 7.84
CA GLU A 516 -22.01 -2.99 6.45
C GLU A 516 -20.88 -2.42 5.59
N GLU A 517 -20.52 -1.15 5.78
CA GLU A 517 -19.40 -0.53 5.07
C GLU A 517 -18.06 -1.16 5.44
N ILE A 518 -17.80 -1.41 6.73
CA ILE A 518 -16.59 -2.09 7.19
C ILE A 518 -16.52 -3.49 6.59
N ARG A 519 -17.61 -4.26 6.66
CA ARG A 519 -17.72 -5.59 6.05
C ARG A 519 -17.47 -5.55 4.55
N SER A 520 -18.07 -4.59 3.85
CA SER A 520 -17.93 -4.43 2.40
C SER A 520 -16.49 -4.07 1.99
N MET A 521 -15.79 -3.24 2.77
CA MET A 521 -14.36 -2.97 2.57
C MET A 521 -13.53 -4.26 2.72
N CYS A 522 -13.78 -5.06 3.77
CA CYS A 522 -13.10 -6.34 3.95
C CYS A 522 -13.36 -7.30 2.78
N PHE A 523 -14.63 -7.47 2.38
CA PHE A 523 -15.00 -8.36 1.28
C PHE A 523 -14.38 -7.91 -0.04
N ARG A 524 -14.40 -6.60 -0.34
CA ARG A 524 -13.80 -6.08 -1.57
C ARG A 524 -12.28 -6.33 -1.66
N LEU A 525 -11.57 -6.21 -0.52
CA LEU A 525 -10.15 -6.56 -0.42
C LEU A 525 -9.93 -8.07 -0.56
N ALA A 526 -10.77 -8.89 0.12
CA ALA A 526 -10.73 -10.35 0.04
C ALA A 526 -10.94 -10.87 -1.39
N GLN A 527 -11.88 -10.31 -2.14
CA GLN A 527 -12.15 -10.61 -3.54
C GLN A 527 -10.93 -10.41 -4.46
N SER A 528 -9.96 -9.61 -4.05
CA SER A 528 -8.69 -9.39 -4.76
C SER A 528 -7.50 -10.11 -4.14
N GLY A 529 -7.73 -11.00 -3.14
CA GLY A 529 -6.71 -11.87 -2.57
C GLY A 529 -6.12 -11.40 -1.24
N ALA A 530 -6.73 -10.43 -0.53
CA ALA A 530 -6.32 -10.11 0.84
C ALA A 530 -6.56 -11.31 1.77
N ARG A 531 -5.54 -11.67 2.56
CA ARG A 531 -5.57 -12.80 3.50
C ARG A 531 -5.24 -12.41 4.94
N GLY A 532 -5.47 -11.14 5.28
CA GLY A 532 -5.33 -10.58 6.62
C GLY A 532 -5.93 -9.18 6.68
N PHE A 533 -6.36 -8.76 7.88
CA PHE A 533 -7.06 -7.49 8.08
C PHE A 533 -6.62 -6.86 9.40
N ILE A 534 -5.94 -5.71 9.33
CA ILE A 534 -5.47 -4.95 10.49
C ILE A 534 -6.17 -3.59 10.47
N PHE A 535 -7.24 -3.45 11.23
CA PHE A 535 -8.11 -2.28 11.22
C PHE A 535 -7.43 -1.02 11.76
N TYR A 536 -7.55 0.09 11.07
CA TYR A 536 -7.10 1.39 11.52
C TYR A 536 -8.27 2.19 12.11
N TYR A 537 -8.32 2.61 13.41
CA TYR A 537 -7.37 2.17 14.39
C TYR A 537 -8.06 2.14 15.77
N TRP A 538 -7.61 1.29 16.70
CA TRP A 538 -8.27 0.99 17.99
C TRP A 538 -8.52 2.23 18.86
N SER A 539 -7.53 3.10 19.03
CA SER A 539 -7.69 4.27 19.89
C SER A 539 -8.73 5.28 19.38
N CYS A 540 -8.99 5.29 18.07
CA CYS A 540 -10.05 6.13 17.50
C CYS A 540 -11.45 5.64 17.89
N ILE A 541 -11.70 4.32 17.88
CA ILE A 541 -13.00 3.79 18.29
C ILE A 541 -13.17 3.78 19.80
N LYS A 542 -12.09 3.65 20.57
CA LYS A 542 -12.09 3.74 22.03
C LYS A 542 -12.31 5.17 22.52
N ASP A 543 -11.99 6.14 21.68
CA ASP A 543 -12.10 7.59 21.96
C ASP A 543 -11.46 7.98 23.31
N THR A 544 -10.19 7.57 23.51
CA THR A 544 -9.46 7.74 24.76
C THR A 544 -9.31 9.19 25.21
N GLU A 545 -9.47 10.15 24.30
CA GLU A 545 -9.42 11.59 24.56
C GLU A 545 -10.83 12.22 24.68
N ASN A 546 -11.88 11.43 24.62
CA ASN A 546 -13.29 11.86 24.62
C ASN A 546 -13.57 12.95 23.55
N ARG A 547 -12.97 12.81 22.39
CA ARG A 547 -13.12 13.76 21.28
C ARG A 547 -14.54 13.76 20.70
N SER A 548 -15.19 12.61 20.70
CA SER A 548 -16.59 12.47 20.23
C SER A 548 -17.59 13.15 21.14
N LYS A 549 -17.28 13.33 22.43
CA LYS A 549 -18.20 13.78 23.49
C LYS A 549 -19.44 12.89 23.64
N ASP A 550 -19.39 11.65 23.14
CA ASP A 550 -20.50 10.68 23.17
C ASP A 550 -20.10 9.48 24.04
N PRO A 551 -20.74 9.27 25.21
CA PRO A 551 -20.42 8.16 26.10
C PRO A 551 -20.73 6.78 25.48
N GLU A 552 -21.65 6.70 24.50
CA GLU A 552 -21.99 5.47 23.79
C GLU A 552 -21.10 5.22 22.57
N TYR A 553 -20.13 6.09 22.29
CA TYR A 553 -19.28 5.98 21.11
C TYR A 553 -18.51 4.66 21.07
N PHE A 554 -17.76 4.35 22.12
CA PHE A 554 -16.99 3.11 22.21
C PHE A 554 -17.87 1.87 22.25
N PRO A 555 -18.88 1.72 23.13
CA PRO A 555 -19.76 0.57 23.15
C PRO A 555 -20.39 0.26 21.78
N ARG A 556 -20.88 1.29 21.08
CA ARG A 556 -21.49 1.17 19.75
C ARG A 556 -20.49 0.71 18.69
N ASN A 557 -19.30 1.33 18.63
CA ASN A 557 -18.29 0.98 17.63
C ASN A 557 -17.67 -0.39 17.93
N PHE A 558 -17.43 -0.72 19.18
CA PHE A 558 -16.91 -2.03 19.56
C PHE A 558 -17.90 -3.17 19.26
N ALA A 559 -19.21 -2.94 19.45
CA ALA A 559 -20.23 -3.91 19.06
C ALA A 559 -20.21 -4.22 17.55
N LYS A 560 -19.99 -3.19 16.69
CA LYS A 560 -19.77 -3.41 15.25
C LYS A 560 -18.56 -4.31 15.01
N MET A 561 -17.43 -4.04 15.68
CA MET A 561 -16.21 -4.80 15.49
C MET A 561 -16.33 -6.26 15.91
N LYS A 562 -17.08 -6.57 16.96
CA LYS A 562 -17.40 -7.97 17.35
C LYS A 562 -18.13 -8.72 16.23
N LYS A 563 -19.08 -8.08 15.57
CA LYS A 563 -19.81 -8.68 14.45
C LYS A 563 -18.92 -8.85 13.22
N ILE A 564 -18.02 -7.87 12.96
CA ILE A 564 -17.00 -8.00 11.90
C ILE A 564 -16.07 -9.17 12.20
N ALA A 565 -15.59 -9.33 13.45
CA ALA A 565 -14.76 -10.47 13.82
C ALA A 565 -15.46 -11.80 13.55
N ALA A 566 -16.73 -11.93 13.95
CA ALA A 566 -17.52 -13.14 13.69
C ALA A 566 -17.70 -13.42 12.18
N THR A 567 -17.97 -12.37 11.39
CA THR A 567 -18.06 -12.48 9.92
C THR A 567 -16.74 -12.96 9.31
N MET A 568 -15.63 -12.33 9.70
CA MET A 568 -14.31 -12.69 9.17
C MET A 568 -13.88 -14.10 9.58
N LYS A 569 -14.28 -14.56 10.77
CA LYS A 569 -14.09 -15.94 11.22
C LYS A 569 -14.83 -16.95 10.34
N THR A 570 -16.06 -16.61 9.90
CA THR A 570 -16.81 -17.43 8.94
C THR A 570 -16.13 -17.47 7.56
N LEU A 571 -15.50 -16.37 7.15
CA LEU A 571 -14.83 -16.26 5.87
C LEU A 571 -13.41 -16.88 5.88
N GLU A 572 -12.76 -16.98 7.04
CA GLU A 572 -11.37 -17.43 7.20
C GLU A 572 -11.02 -18.72 6.45
N PRO A 573 -11.81 -19.84 6.52
CA PRO A 573 -11.49 -21.08 5.81
C PRO A 573 -11.36 -20.91 4.30
N TYR A 574 -12.17 -20.04 3.72
CA TYR A 574 -12.18 -19.77 2.29
C TYR A 574 -10.98 -18.91 1.84
N LEU A 575 -10.52 -17.98 2.68
CA LEU A 575 -9.36 -17.14 2.40
C LEU A 575 -8.03 -17.89 2.61
N LEU A 576 -8.01 -18.87 3.50
CA LEU A 576 -6.82 -19.68 3.79
C LEU A 576 -6.69 -20.94 2.91
N SER A 577 -7.70 -21.25 2.09
CA SER A 577 -7.62 -22.31 1.09
C SER A 577 -6.61 -22.00 -0.01
N VAL A 578 -6.07 -23.05 -0.62
CA VAL A 578 -5.20 -22.96 -1.81
C VAL A 578 -5.98 -22.84 -3.12
N SER A 579 -7.30 -23.00 -3.05
CA SER A 579 -8.17 -22.90 -4.22
C SER A 579 -8.18 -21.48 -4.80
N GLU A 580 -8.26 -21.39 -6.11
CA GLU A 580 -8.35 -20.10 -6.80
C GLU A 580 -9.70 -19.43 -6.56
N THR A 581 -9.67 -18.11 -6.42
CA THR A 581 -10.87 -17.28 -6.42
C THR A 581 -11.33 -17.06 -7.85
N VAL A 582 -12.61 -17.29 -8.13
CA VAL A 582 -13.19 -17.16 -9.46
C VAL A 582 -14.24 -16.05 -9.46
N GLU A 583 -14.19 -15.16 -10.45
CA GLU A 583 -15.24 -14.16 -10.64
C GLU A 583 -16.53 -14.86 -11.11
N VAL A 584 -17.66 -14.50 -10.50
CA VAL A 584 -18.99 -15.01 -10.85
C VAL A 584 -19.62 -14.07 -11.89
N PRO A 585 -19.93 -14.55 -13.10
CA PRO A 585 -20.62 -13.75 -14.10
C PRO A 585 -21.99 -13.26 -13.60
N LEU A 586 -22.31 -12.01 -13.87
CA LEU A 586 -23.58 -11.39 -13.54
C LEU A 586 -24.47 -11.35 -14.77
N ALA A 587 -25.65 -11.98 -14.71
CA ALA A 587 -26.60 -12.03 -15.84
C ALA A 587 -27.29 -10.68 -16.07
N LYS A 588 -27.63 -9.97 -15.01
CA LYS A 588 -28.17 -8.60 -15.04
C LYS A 588 -27.47 -7.81 -13.96
N VAL A 589 -27.05 -6.59 -14.28
CA VAL A 589 -26.36 -5.73 -13.32
C VAL A 589 -26.76 -4.27 -13.53
N SER A 590 -27.08 -3.61 -12.42
CA SER A 590 -27.13 -2.15 -12.32
C SER A 590 -26.22 -1.70 -11.17
N GLY A 591 -25.62 -0.52 -11.31
CA GLY A 591 -24.57 -0.07 -10.38
C GLY A 591 -23.24 -0.82 -10.59
N LYS A 592 -22.33 -0.69 -9.62
CA LYS A 592 -21.01 -1.35 -9.63
C LYS A 592 -21.05 -2.52 -8.65
N VAL A 593 -21.30 -3.72 -9.15
CA VAL A 593 -21.35 -4.96 -8.37
C VAL A 593 -20.23 -5.90 -8.81
N LEU A 594 -19.59 -6.55 -7.86
CA LEU A 594 -18.64 -7.64 -8.07
C LEU A 594 -19.09 -8.85 -7.26
N ALA A 595 -19.08 -10.02 -7.88
CA ALA A 595 -19.29 -11.30 -7.19
C ALA A 595 -18.10 -12.23 -7.45
N THR A 596 -17.63 -12.92 -6.41
CA THR A 596 -16.54 -13.89 -6.49
C THR A 596 -16.88 -15.15 -5.72
N LYS A 597 -16.47 -16.30 -6.26
CA LYS A 597 -16.58 -17.61 -5.63
C LYS A 597 -15.25 -18.00 -5.02
N HIS A 598 -15.29 -18.39 -3.75
CA HIS A 598 -14.17 -18.89 -2.97
C HIS A 598 -14.50 -20.32 -2.51
N TYR A 599 -13.49 -21.13 -2.28
CA TYR A 599 -13.66 -22.50 -1.81
C TYR A 599 -12.85 -22.73 -0.54
N ASP A 600 -13.38 -23.50 0.40
CA ASP A 600 -12.61 -24.02 1.53
C ASP A 600 -11.76 -25.23 1.10
N ASP A 601 -10.97 -25.80 2.02
CA ASP A 601 -10.14 -26.98 1.74
C ASP A 601 -10.96 -28.25 1.43
N ASN A 602 -12.26 -28.27 1.76
CA ASN A 602 -13.20 -29.34 1.43
C ASN A 602 -13.93 -29.08 0.10
N GLN A 603 -13.55 -28.04 -0.64
CA GLN A 603 -14.18 -27.59 -1.88
C GLN A 603 -15.63 -27.11 -1.70
N ASN A 604 -16.06 -26.74 -0.49
CA ASN A 604 -17.34 -26.08 -0.31
C ASN A 604 -17.24 -24.63 -0.79
N PRO A 605 -18.15 -24.16 -1.64
CA PRO A 605 -18.12 -22.80 -2.14
C PRO A 605 -18.74 -21.79 -1.17
N CYS A 606 -18.21 -20.57 -1.18
CA CYS A 606 -18.90 -19.39 -0.71
C CYS A 606 -18.82 -18.27 -1.78
N ILE A 607 -19.86 -17.44 -1.87
CA ILE A 607 -19.91 -16.33 -2.80
C ILE A 607 -19.86 -15.03 -2.01
N LEU A 608 -18.89 -14.17 -2.32
CA LEU A 608 -18.85 -12.81 -1.85
C LEU A 608 -19.42 -11.87 -2.90
N ILE A 609 -20.35 -11.01 -2.51
CA ILE A 609 -20.96 -10.00 -3.37
C ILE A 609 -20.72 -8.63 -2.71
N THR A 610 -20.24 -7.66 -3.50
CA THR A 610 -20.04 -6.28 -3.05
C THR A 610 -20.62 -5.30 -4.05
N ALA A 611 -21.34 -4.29 -3.56
CA ALA A 611 -21.73 -3.11 -4.32
C ALA A 611 -20.90 -1.92 -3.83
N GLU A 612 -20.31 -1.18 -4.77
CA GLU A 612 -19.36 -0.10 -4.45
C GLU A 612 -20.05 1.23 -4.08
N GLY A 613 -21.32 1.40 -4.46
CA GLY A 613 -22.01 2.69 -4.35
C GLY A 613 -21.50 3.76 -5.36
N PRO A 614 -21.98 5.00 -5.32
CA PRO A 614 -23.18 5.40 -4.58
C PRO A 614 -24.47 4.97 -5.29
N GLY A 615 -25.58 4.92 -4.56
CA GLY A 615 -26.93 4.64 -5.06
C GLY A 615 -27.28 3.15 -5.12
N PRO A 616 -28.46 2.82 -5.70
CA PRO A 616 -28.92 1.45 -5.76
C PRO A 616 -28.06 0.58 -6.68
N ALA A 617 -27.92 -0.69 -6.32
CA ALA A 617 -27.22 -1.69 -7.08
C ALA A 617 -27.99 -3.01 -7.08
N GLU A 618 -28.08 -3.63 -8.25
CA GLU A 618 -28.76 -4.92 -8.42
C GLU A 618 -27.88 -5.85 -9.28
N ALA A 619 -27.95 -7.14 -8.97
CA ALA A 619 -27.30 -8.16 -9.78
C ALA A 619 -28.07 -9.47 -9.73
N VAL A 620 -28.07 -10.21 -10.82
CA VAL A 620 -28.60 -11.56 -10.89
C VAL A 620 -27.46 -12.54 -11.14
N LEU A 621 -27.36 -13.55 -10.25
CA LEU A 621 -26.35 -14.59 -10.33
C LEU A 621 -27.02 -15.92 -10.65
N GLN A 622 -26.43 -16.68 -11.57
CA GLN A 622 -26.78 -18.05 -11.83
C GLN A 622 -25.78 -18.97 -11.11
N LEU A 623 -26.22 -19.63 -10.05
CA LEU A 623 -25.39 -20.46 -9.20
C LEU A 623 -25.94 -21.89 -9.16
N GLU A 624 -25.04 -22.86 -9.26
CA GLU A 624 -25.36 -24.26 -9.01
C GLU A 624 -25.33 -24.53 -7.49
N GLY A 625 -26.42 -25.10 -6.95
CA GLY A 625 -26.55 -25.41 -5.54
C GLY A 625 -27.51 -24.48 -4.79
N ASN A 626 -27.80 -24.86 -3.54
CA ASN A 626 -28.70 -24.09 -2.67
C ASN A 626 -27.88 -23.25 -1.69
N TYR A 627 -27.93 -21.94 -1.85
CA TYR A 627 -27.17 -21.00 -1.02
C TYR A 627 -28.10 -20.21 -0.09
N ARG A 628 -27.58 -19.94 1.10
CA ARG A 628 -28.20 -19.04 2.08
C ARG A 628 -27.42 -17.72 2.14
N SER A 629 -28.15 -16.62 2.00
CA SER A 629 -27.63 -15.27 2.27
C SER A 629 -27.39 -15.09 3.78
N LEU A 630 -26.24 -14.55 4.15
CA LEU A 630 -25.91 -14.25 5.56
C LEU A 630 -26.36 -12.85 5.98
N PHE A 631 -26.53 -11.92 5.04
CA PHE A 631 -26.84 -10.52 5.34
C PHE A 631 -28.16 -10.04 4.71
N ASN A 632 -28.97 -10.97 4.19
CA ASN A 632 -30.30 -10.72 3.62
C ASN A 632 -30.31 -9.68 2.48
N ARG A 633 -29.24 -9.67 1.65
CA ARG A 633 -29.16 -8.84 0.45
C ARG A 633 -29.43 -9.64 -0.83
N THR A 634 -29.54 -10.96 -0.73
CA THR A 634 -29.74 -11.84 -1.87
C THR A 634 -30.87 -12.81 -1.60
N GLU A 635 -31.82 -12.88 -2.52
CA GLU A 635 -32.95 -13.81 -2.47
C GLU A 635 -32.90 -14.73 -3.69
N CYS A 636 -33.37 -15.98 -3.52
CA CYS A 636 -33.48 -16.94 -4.61
C CYS A 636 -34.90 -16.96 -5.17
N HIS A 637 -35.06 -16.71 -6.48
CA HIS A 637 -36.31 -16.77 -7.21
C HIS A 637 -36.12 -17.61 -8.46
N ASP A 638 -36.91 -18.66 -8.61
CA ASP A 638 -36.87 -19.56 -9.78
C ASP A 638 -35.48 -20.11 -10.14
N GLY A 639 -34.61 -20.32 -9.12
CA GLY A 639 -33.24 -20.81 -9.27
C GLY A 639 -32.20 -19.74 -9.61
N GLU A 640 -32.58 -18.47 -9.70
CA GLU A 640 -31.68 -17.33 -9.84
C GLU A 640 -31.54 -16.59 -8.49
N TYR A 641 -30.33 -16.12 -8.21
CA TYR A 641 -30.01 -15.35 -6.99
C TYR A 641 -30.00 -13.86 -7.30
N HIS A 642 -30.91 -13.10 -6.70
CA HIS A 642 -31.13 -11.67 -6.91
C HIS A 642 -30.54 -10.87 -5.77
N PHE A 643 -29.40 -10.22 -5.99
CA PHE A 643 -28.77 -9.31 -5.05
C PHE A 643 -29.38 -7.91 -5.20
N GLN A 644 -29.67 -7.28 -4.06
CA GLN A 644 -30.10 -5.87 -3.96
C GLN A 644 -29.30 -5.14 -2.91
N GLY A 645 -28.66 -4.05 -3.31
CA GLY A 645 -27.85 -3.18 -2.47
C GLY A 645 -28.23 -1.71 -2.59
N GLU A 646 -27.93 -0.95 -1.56
CA GLU A 646 -28.05 0.51 -1.53
C GLU A 646 -26.72 1.09 -1.06
N ASN A 647 -26.12 1.99 -1.86
CA ASN A 647 -24.80 2.54 -1.59
C ASN A 647 -23.73 1.44 -1.43
N ILE A 648 -22.87 1.56 -0.40
CA ILE A 648 -21.90 0.52 -0.06
C ILE A 648 -22.64 -0.62 0.64
N SER A 649 -22.70 -1.78 0.02
CA SER A 649 -23.37 -2.95 0.56
C SER A 649 -22.70 -4.25 0.16
N SER A 650 -22.97 -5.32 0.88
CA SER A 650 -22.38 -6.62 0.60
C SER A 650 -23.20 -7.78 1.13
N ASP A 651 -23.01 -8.94 0.50
CA ASP A 651 -23.55 -10.20 0.98
C ASP A 651 -22.51 -11.32 0.93
N MET A 652 -22.74 -12.36 1.70
CA MET A 652 -22.02 -13.61 1.65
C MET A 652 -23.03 -14.75 1.55
N LEU A 653 -22.91 -15.54 0.48
CA LEU A 653 -23.74 -16.72 0.28
C LEU A 653 -22.92 -17.95 0.65
N VAL A 654 -23.47 -18.79 1.52
CA VAL A 654 -22.87 -20.05 1.93
C VAL A 654 -23.74 -21.22 1.47
N LEU A 655 -23.11 -22.28 0.97
CA LEU A 655 -23.81 -23.47 0.54
C LEU A 655 -24.55 -24.07 1.75
N GLN A 656 -25.84 -24.38 1.55
CA GLN A 656 -26.59 -25.15 2.54
C GLN A 656 -26.26 -26.62 2.32
N GLY A 657 -25.81 -27.30 3.38
CA GLY A 657 -25.69 -28.76 3.35
C GLY A 657 -27.07 -29.39 3.09
N GLU A 658 -27.07 -30.50 2.36
CA GLU A 658 -28.26 -31.34 2.15
C GLU A 658 -28.83 -31.83 3.50
#